data_eec25876aa29cba3187e7a25ac0a967d
#
_entry.id   eec25876aa29cba3187e7a25ac0a967d
#
_cell.length_a   1.000
_cell.length_b   1.000
_cell.length_c   1.000
_cell.angle_alpha   90.00
_cell.angle_beta   90.00
_cell.angle_gamma   90.00
#
_symmetry.space_group_name_H-M   'P 1'
#
loop_
_entity.id
_entity.type
_entity.pdbx_description
1 polymer ?
#
loop_
_entity_poly.entity_id
_entity_poly.type
_entity_poly.pdbx_seq_one_letter_code
_entity_poly.pdbx_strand_id
1 'polypeptide(L)'
;MDNKTLEKDFVIAEELKKLPAMPGVYLMHGAMDEVIYVGKAKVLKNRVKQYFQKSTKKSVKIQQMVAQIQRFEYIVVDSEIEALVLESNLIKEYKPRYNTLLKDDKAYPYIRLSIEEPYPRLFASRSKKIKASKYYGPYASMERVNEVIELLRRTMHIRNCNKVFSEANPLPRPCIYYDMGQCLGPCVLEQTKEEYRASIPKITEFLSGKTESTVKELEEKMMSASENLDFEKAMEYRDLIQAIHSLQNQQKITALDGEDRDIIGLRRDHSDCIVQIFFVRDGKIIGRDHQFLRIDEEQSDGEILASFLQQFYNGTPFIPREIHLPVELPEQKVLEEWLSYLKNKKVYILVPKQGDKEKLVELAGKNAGILMLRYVEKYRLEEKKRKEALEELKQACHLKNLPQRIESYDISNTSGALTVGSMVVYMEGKEKPNEYRKFRIQSIVGQDDYGAMKEMLSRRFSHGLREQEENRREGKEDQLGRFSQFPDLILMDGGKGQVGICEAVLESLGISIPVCGMIKDEHHRTRALLVDNQEYPLSERSECFKLLTRIQDEVHRFAITYHRSLRGKEQIHSLLEDIPGIGPVRRKALMRKFRNLEGIAAAVLEDLLSCPGMDEKSSRAVLHFFENRNRMEEKNK
;
A
#
# COMPACT_ATOMS: atom_id res chain seq x y z
N MET A 1 30.29 -27.60 12.89
CA MET A 1 30.74 -26.71 13.99
C MET A 1 29.64 -25.68 14.19
N ASP A 2 28.90 -25.91 15.25
CA ASP A 2 27.69 -25.16 15.60
C ASP A 2 28.05 -23.77 16.08
N ASN A 3 27.60 -22.77 15.36
CA ASN A 3 27.64 -21.37 15.82
C ASN A 3 26.29 -21.03 16.49
N LYS A 4 26.00 -21.65 17.62
CA LYS A 4 25.06 -21.13 18.61
C LYS A 4 25.76 -19.96 19.30
N THR A 5 25.62 -18.77 18.74
CA THR A 5 25.87 -17.52 19.47
C THR A 5 24.85 -17.50 20.60
N LEU A 6 25.35 -17.58 21.84
CA LEU A 6 24.60 -17.40 23.07
C LEU A 6 23.86 -16.07 23.02
N GLU A 7 22.56 -16.10 22.70
CA GLU A 7 21.65 -15.01 23.01
C GLU A 7 21.59 -14.93 24.54
N LYS A 8 22.23 -13.89 25.10
CA LYS A 8 22.01 -13.52 26.50
C LYS A 8 20.54 -13.24 26.66
N ASP A 9 19.87 -13.93 27.60
CA ASP A 9 18.50 -13.65 27.99
C ASP A 9 18.33 -12.15 28.19
N PHE A 10 17.41 -11.52 27.42
CA PHE A 10 17.17 -10.08 27.48
C PHE A 10 16.39 -9.74 28.76
N VAL A 11 17.10 -9.28 29.77
CA VAL A 11 16.50 -8.88 31.05
C VAL A 11 16.09 -7.42 30.99
N ILE A 12 14.80 -7.15 30.77
CA ILE A 12 14.23 -5.79 30.63
C ILE A 12 14.73 -4.85 31.74
N ALA A 13 14.76 -5.29 32.99
CA ALA A 13 15.16 -4.46 34.12
C ALA A 13 16.66 -3.99 34.06
N GLU A 14 17.52 -4.78 33.46
CA GLU A 14 18.93 -4.41 33.26
C GLU A 14 19.10 -3.48 32.08
N GLU A 15 18.43 -3.75 30.97
CA GLU A 15 18.48 -2.93 29.77
C GLU A 15 17.88 -1.53 29.98
N LEU A 16 16.84 -1.40 30.82
CA LEU A 16 16.31 -0.09 31.23
C LEU A 16 17.34 0.81 31.94
N LYS A 17 18.34 0.23 32.61
CA LYS A 17 19.41 1.01 33.28
C LYS A 17 20.39 1.60 32.27
N LYS A 18 20.60 0.95 31.13
CA LYS A 18 21.54 1.33 30.07
C LYS A 18 21.01 2.43 29.14
N LEU A 19 19.72 2.75 29.21
CA LEU A 19 19.10 3.75 28.35
C LEU A 19 19.72 5.13 28.50
N PRO A 20 20.11 5.79 27.39
CA PRO A 20 20.68 7.12 27.40
C PRO A 20 19.66 8.21 27.70
N ALA A 21 20.11 9.34 28.22
CA ALA A 21 19.29 10.53 28.44
C ALA A 21 19.32 11.45 27.18
N MET A 22 19.10 10.88 26.01
CA MET A 22 19.15 11.54 24.71
C MET A 22 17.85 11.33 23.94
N PRO A 23 17.56 12.17 22.93
CA PRO A 23 16.44 11.94 22.01
C PRO A 23 16.62 10.65 21.22
N GLY A 24 15.52 10.02 20.85
CA GLY A 24 15.58 8.82 20.03
C GLY A 24 14.24 8.16 19.81
N VAL A 25 14.29 7.02 19.14
CA VAL A 25 13.15 6.16 18.84
C VAL A 25 13.39 4.80 19.49
N TYR A 26 12.34 4.20 20.01
CA TYR A 26 12.35 2.86 20.60
C TYR A 26 11.34 1.96 19.92
N LEU A 27 11.71 0.70 19.76
CA LEU A 27 10.92 -0.36 19.16
C LEU A 27 10.66 -1.43 20.21
N MET A 28 9.40 -1.80 20.43
CA MET A 28 9.01 -2.86 21.33
C MET A 28 8.71 -4.13 20.52
N HIS A 29 9.29 -5.24 20.94
CA HIS A 29 9.18 -6.54 20.27
C HIS A 29 8.33 -7.52 21.06
N GLY A 30 7.49 -8.28 20.37
CA GLY A 30 6.68 -9.37 20.92
C GLY A 30 7.42 -10.71 20.94
N ALA A 31 6.66 -11.78 21.24
CA ALA A 31 7.20 -13.13 21.46
C ALA A 31 7.86 -13.76 20.21
N MET A 32 7.47 -13.34 19.00
CA MET A 32 8.06 -13.82 17.74
C MET A 32 9.04 -12.81 17.14
N ASP A 33 9.60 -11.94 17.97
CA ASP A 33 10.50 -10.86 17.57
C ASP A 33 9.90 -9.84 16.58
N GLU A 34 8.58 -9.81 16.45
CA GLU A 34 7.86 -8.81 15.67
C GLU A 34 7.83 -7.46 16.37
N VAL A 35 7.96 -6.37 15.61
CA VAL A 35 7.80 -5.01 16.15
C VAL A 35 6.32 -4.75 16.42
N ILE A 36 5.94 -4.67 17.70
CA ILE A 36 4.56 -4.46 18.13
C ILE A 36 4.22 -2.98 18.37
N TYR A 37 5.24 -2.16 18.67
CA TYR A 37 5.08 -0.72 18.89
C TYR A 37 6.37 0.03 18.56
N VAL A 38 6.24 1.23 17.99
CA VAL A 38 7.32 2.19 17.77
C VAL A 38 6.94 3.51 18.43
N GLY A 39 7.89 4.14 19.13
CA GLY A 39 7.63 5.44 19.73
C GLY A 39 8.88 6.30 19.81
N LYS A 40 8.69 7.62 19.76
CA LYS A 40 9.75 8.60 19.95
C LYS A 40 9.89 9.05 21.41
N ALA A 41 11.03 9.54 21.76
CA ALA A 41 11.30 10.14 23.06
C ALA A 41 12.24 11.34 22.94
N LYS A 42 11.94 12.40 23.68
CA LYS A 42 12.89 13.49 23.96
C LYS A 42 14.04 13.02 24.86
N VAL A 43 13.71 12.13 25.81
CA VAL A 43 14.64 11.46 26.70
C VAL A 43 14.26 9.99 26.77
N LEU A 44 14.99 9.13 26.04
CA LEU A 44 14.73 7.69 25.94
C LEU A 44 14.58 7.03 27.31
N LYS A 45 15.54 7.32 28.22
CA LYS A 45 15.54 6.76 29.58
C LYS A 45 14.25 6.99 30.35
N ASN A 46 13.68 8.18 30.26
CA ASN A 46 12.47 8.53 31.01
C ASN A 46 11.24 7.90 30.35
N ARG A 47 11.12 8.03 29.02
CA ARG A 47 9.94 7.57 28.27
C ARG A 47 9.77 6.06 28.28
N VAL A 48 10.85 5.31 28.03
CA VAL A 48 10.78 3.84 28.01
C VAL A 48 10.52 3.29 29.40
N LYS A 49 11.14 3.86 30.46
CA LYS A 49 10.88 3.45 31.85
C LYS A 49 9.42 3.60 32.28
N GLN A 50 8.70 4.63 31.79
CA GLN A 50 7.28 4.86 32.12
C GLN A 50 6.39 3.66 31.78
N TYR A 51 6.71 2.92 30.73
CA TYR A 51 5.93 1.73 30.34
C TYR A 51 6.03 0.59 31.37
N PHE A 52 7.12 0.50 32.11
CA PHE A 52 7.38 -0.58 33.05
C PHE A 52 7.15 -0.18 34.52
N GLN A 53 6.82 1.08 34.81
CA GLN A 53 6.50 1.56 36.16
C GLN A 53 5.08 1.15 36.57
N LYS A 54 4.90 0.62 37.80
CA LYS A 54 3.61 0.19 38.36
C LYS A 54 2.69 1.36 38.76
N SER A 55 3.26 2.55 38.99
CA SER A 55 2.56 3.72 39.54
C SER A 55 1.81 4.56 38.50
N THR A 56 2.00 4.33 37.20
CA THR A 56 1.37 5.11 36.14
C THR A 56 0.03 4.48 35.76
N LYS A 57 -1.07 5.25 35.77
CA LYS A 57 -2.34 4.85 35.17
C LYS A 57 -2.11 4.61 33.68
N LYS A 58 -2.25 3.37 33.23
CA LYS A 58 -2.06 2.96 31.85
C LYS A 58 -3.39 2.55 31.27
N SER A 59 -3.63 2.89 30.02
CA SER A 59 -4.78 2.39 29.28
C SER A 59 -4.74 0.86 29.18
N VAL A 60 -5.90 0.23 28.97
CA VAL A 60 -6.03 -1.23 28.82
C VAL A 60 -5.14 -1.73 27.68
N LYS A 61 -5.10 -1.00 26.58
CA LYS A 61 -4.25 -1.30 25.41
C LYS A 61 -2.77 -1.25 25.75
N ILE A 62 -2.32 -0.21 26.48
CA ILE A 62 -0.91 -0.10 26.91
C ILE A 62 -0.57 -1.23 27.89
N GLN A 63 -1.48 -1.62 28.78
CA GLN A 63 -1.26 -2.76 29.68
C GLN A 63 -1.10 -4.07 28.89
N GLN A 64 -1.96 -4.32 27.90
CA GLN A 64 -1.87 -5.47 27.00
C GLN A 64 -0.59 -5.46 26.17
N MET A 65 -0.18 -4.29 25.66
CA MET A 65 1.07 -4.12 24.94
C MET A 65 2.26 -4.47 25.84
N VAL A 66 2.33 -3.87 27.04
CA VAL A 66 3.43 -4.09 27.99
C VAL A 66 3.53 -5.55 28.41
N ALA A 67 2.40 -6.25 28.56
CA ALA A 67 2.38 -7.68 28.87
C ALA A 67 2.95 -8.56 27.74
N GLN A 68 3.01 -8.06 26.51
CA GLN A 68 3.51 -8.78 25.34
C GLN A 68 4.94 -8.42 24.97
N ILE A 69 5.54 -7.39 25.61
CA ILE A 69 6.93 -6.99 25.32
C ILE A 69 7.88 -8.05 25.87
N GLN A 70 8.67 -8.64 24.98
CA GLN A 70 9.76 -9.55 25.34
C GLN A 70 11.12 -8.83 25.38
N ARG A 71 11.33 -7.90 24.45
CA ARG A 71 12.52 -7.06 24.38
C ARG A 71 12.22 -5.70 23.77
N PHE A 72 13.15 -4.77 23.90
CA PHE A 72 13.08 -3.50 23.20
C PHE A 72 14.45 -3.14 22.59
N GLU A 73 14.41 -2.38 21.52
CA GLU A 73 15.56 -1.74 20.89
C GLU A 73 15.37 -0.23 20.93
N TYR A 74 16.46 0.50 20.77
CA TYR A 74 16.41 1.96 20.66
C TYR A 74 17.47 2.48 19.69
N ILE A 75 17.16 3.61 19.05
CA ILE A 75 18.04 4.33 18.14
C ILE A 75 18.17 5.74 18.69
N VAL A 76 19.39 6.17 18.98
CA VAL A 76 19.68 7.53 19.43
C VAL A 76 19.80 8.44 18.22
N VAL A 77 19.27 9.65 18.32
CA VAL A 77 19.36 10.70 17.30
C VAL A 77 19.75 12.02 17.94
N ASP A 78 20.15 12.99 17.10
CA ASP A 78 20.70 14.26 17.61
C ASP A 78 19.60 15.28 17.97
N SER A 79 18.37 15.12 17.44
CA SER A 79 17.26 16.06 17.66
C SER A 79 15.89 15.39 17.79
N GLU A 80 14.93 16.12 18.41
CA GLU A 80 13.52 15.68 18.48
C GLU A 80 12.89 15.57 17.10
N ILE A 81 13.29 16.41 16.14
CA ILE A 81 12.81 16.37 14.75
C ILE A 81 13.28 15.09 14.07
N GLU A 82 14.54 14.70 14.26
CA GLU A 82 15.05 13.42 13.72
C GLU A 82 14.34 12.22 14.34
N ALA A 83 14.08 12.26 15.67
CA ALA A 83 13.27 11.22 16.31
C ALA A 83 11.87 11.12 15.69
N LEU A 84 11.23 12.25 15.39
CA LEU A 84 9.92 12.32 14.77
C LEU A 84 9.92 11.71 13.36
N VAL A 85 10.90 12.05 12.53
CA VAL A 85 11.07 11.52 11.17
C VAL A 85 11.32 10.02 11.19
N LEU A 86 12.22 9.58 12.06
CA LEU A 86 12.59 8.17 12.18
C LEU A 86 11.42 7.33 12.69
N GLU A 87 10.69 7.78 13.71
CA GLU A 87 9.46 7.14 14.21
C GLU A 87 8.45 6.94 13.08
N SER A 88 8.16 8.01 12.30
CA SER A 88 7.21 7.94 11.19
C SER A 88 7.63 6.95 10.10
N ASN A 89 8.92 6.87 9.77
CA ASN A 89 9.45 5.93 8.79
C ASN A 89 9.34 4.48 9.28
N LEU A 90 9.69 4.22 10.55
CA LEU A 90 9.62 2.90 11.15
C LEU A 90 8.16 2.42 11.32
N ILE A 91 7.23 3.32 11.67
CA ILE A 91 5.80 2.99 11.70
C ILE A 91 5.29 2.58 10.31
N LYS A 92 5.70 3.29 9.24
CA LYS A 92 5.36 2.91 7.86
C LYS A 92 5.94 1.56 7.45
N GLU A 93 7.17 1.27 7.85
CA GLU A 93 7.90 0.05 7.50
C GLU A 93 7.32 -1.17 8.22
N TYR A 94 7.20 -1.09 9.54
CA TYR A 94 6.81 -2.23 10.37
C TYR A 94 5.30 -2.36 10.56
N LYS A 95 4.52 -1.29 10.37
CA LYS A 95 3.06 -1.23 10.61
C LYS A 95 2.67 -1.85 11.95
N PRO A 96 3.23 -1.39 13.07
CA PRO A 96 3.11 -2.03 14.36
C PRO A 96 1.66 -2.01 14.86
N ARG A 97 1.22 -3.11 15.42
CA ARG A 97 -0.19 -3.33 15.79
C ARG A 97 -0.71 -2.37 16.87
N TYR A 98 0.17 -1.84 17.73
CA TYR A 98 -0.20 -0.91 18.80
C TYR A 98 -0.05 0.57 18.46
N ASN A 99 0.49 0.91 17.27
CA ASN A 99 0.49 2.28 16.78
C ASN A 99 -0.84 2.65 16.12
N THR A 100 -1.14 3.94 16.10
CA THR A 100 -2.21 4.48 15.24
C THR A 100 -1.75 4.42 13.80
N LEU A 101 -2.50 3.73 12.94
CA LEU A 101 -2.13 3.52 11.53
C LEU A 101 -3.23 4.07 10.62
N LEU A 102 -2.82 4.68 9.52
CA LEU A 102 -3.71 4.95 8.40
C LEU A 102 -4.13 3.62 7.76
N LYS A 103 -5.43 3.38 7.64
CA LYS A 103 -5.97 2.14 7.01
C LYS A 103 -5.68 2.10 5.52
N ASP A 104 -5.65 3.26 4.86
CA ASP A 104 -5.40 3.42 3.43
C ASP A 104 -4.16 4.28 3.20
N ASP A 105 -3.07 3.68 2.74
CA ASP A 105 -1.86 4.40 2.30
C ASP A 105 -2.04 4.86 0.83
N LYS A 106 -3.03 5.74 0.61
CA LYS A 106 -3.31 6.28 -0.74
C LYS A 106 -2.30 7.37 -1.08
N ALA A 107 -1.40 7.08 -2.00
CA ALA A 107 -0.58 8.11 -2.62
C ALA A 107 -1.46 8.96 -3.56
N TYR A 108 -1.72 10.21 -3.16
CA TYR A 108 -2.52 11.15 -3.95
C TYR A 108 -1.86 11.46 -5.28
N PRO A 109 -2.65 11.58 -6.35
CA PRO A 109 -2.14 12.07 -7.61
C PRO A 109 -1.97 13.59 -7.58
N TYR A 110 -0.87 14.05 -8.16
CA TYR A 110 -0.51 15.44 -8.39
C TYR A 110 -0.25 15.65 -9.87
N ILE A 111 -0.45 16.88 -10.34
CA ILE A 111 0.09 17.32 -11.62
C ILE A 111 1.50 17.81 -11.35
N ARG A 112 2.47 17.18 -12.01
CA ARG A 112 3.87 17.61 -11.98
C ARG A 112 4.19 18.40 -13.23
N LEU A 113 4.75 19.59 -13.05
CA LEU A 113 5.36 20.41 -14.10
C LEU A 113 6.88 20.33 -13.95
N SER A 114 7.55 19.69 -14.92
CA SER A 114 9.01 19.44 -14.89
C SER A 114 9.81 20.66 -15.34
N ILE A 115 9.92 21.68 -14.48
CA ILE A 115 10.64 22.93 -14.79
C ILE A 115 12.14 22.69 -15.03
N GLU A 116 12.69 21.64 -14.46
CA GLU A 116 14.08 21.21 -14.61
C GLU A 116 14.42 20.72 -16.02
N GLU A 117 13.42 20.28 -16.80
CA GLU A 117 13.64 19.87 -18.19
C GLU A 117 13.81 21.11 -19.09
N PRO A 118 14.66 21.05 -20.14
CA PRO A 118 14.77 22.12 -21.12
C PRO A 118 13.42 22.52 -21.72
N TYR A 119 12.61 21.53 -22.04
CA TYR A 119 11.23 21.65 -22.50
C TYR A 119 10.29 21.03 -21.44
N PRO A 120 9.77 21.83 -20.50
CA PRO A 120 8.89 21.34 -19.44
C PRO A 120 7.67 20.58 -19.94
N ARG A 121 7.22 19.58 -19.19
CA ARG A 121 6.03 18.78 -19.51
C ARG A 121 5.10 18.66 -18.31
N LEU A 122 3.81 18.38 -18.59
CA LEU A 122 2.80 18.08 -17.59
C LEU A 122 2.50 16.58 -17.57
N PHE A 123 2.52 15.99 -16.39
CA PHE A 123 2.12 14.60 -16.21
C PHE A 123 1.66 14.32 -14.78
N ALA A 124 0.87 13.24 -14.63
CA ALA A 124 0.43 12.78 -13.34
C ALA A 124 1.58 12.13 -12.56
N SER A 125 1.71 12.44 -11.27
CA SER A 125 2.72 11.86 -10.39
C SER A 125 2.14 11.50 -9.03
N ARG A 126 2.50 10.32 -8.52
CA ARG A 126 2.24 9.89 -7.12
C ARG A 126 3.54 9.77 -6.34
N SER A 127 4.69 9.94 -7.00
CA SER A 127 6.00 9.74 -6.38
C SER A 127 6.53 11.01 -5.70
N LYS A 128 7.52 10.78 -4.82
CA LYS A 128 8.22 11.81 -4.06
C LYS A 128 8.88 12.88 -4.93
N LYS A 129 9.03 14.06 -4.37
CA LYS A 129 9.62 15.27 -4.94
C LYS A 129 10.93 15.04 -5.68
N ILE A 130 10.98 15.42 -6.93
CA ILE A 130 12.19 15.96 -7.53
C ILE A 130 12.23 17.45 -7.18
N LYS A 131 13.25 17.89 -6.45
CA LYS A 131 13.32 19.24 -5.83
C LYS A 131 13.13 20.41 -6.81
N ALA A 132 13.47 20.21 -8.07
CA ALA A 132 13.39 21.23 -9.10
C ALA A 132 12.04 21.32 -9.84
N SER A 133 11.11 20.36 -9.65
CA SER A 133 9.78 20.36 -10.27
C SER A 133 8.75 21.12 -9.44
N LYS A 134 7.69 21.63 -10.09
CA LYS A 134 6.49 22.12 -9.39
C LYS A 134 5.41 21.04 -9.36
N TYR A 135 4.69 20.98 -8.23
CA TYR A 135 3.59 20.03 -8.00
C TYR A 135 2.33 20.80 -7.66
N TYR A 136 1.21 20.44 -8.28
CA TYR A 136 -0.11 21.03 -8.08
C TYR A 136 -1.10 19.96 -7.63
N GLY A 137 -1.94 20.25 -6.67
CA GLY A 137 -2.88 19.32 -6.06
C GLY A 137 -2.77 19.32 -4.52
N PRO A 138 -3.17 18.26 -3.82
CA PRO A 138 -3.57 16.93 -4.33
C PRO A 138 -4.92 16.93 -5.05
N TYR A 139 -5.10 16.00 -6.00
CA TYR A 139 -6.37 15.76 -6.69
C TYR A 139 -7.06 14.53 -6.13
N ALA A 140 -8.40 14.51 -6.19
CA ALA A 140 -9.21 13.42 -5.65
C ALA A 140 -9.04 12.09 -6.39
N SER A 141 -8.74 12.13 -7.69
CA SER A 141 -8.55 10.94 -8.52
C SER A 141 -7.54 11.18 -9.65
N MET A 142 -6.99 10.09 -10.20
CA MET A 142 -6.12 10.13 -11.38
C MET A 142 -6.88 10.61 -12.63
N GLU A 143 -8.16 10.27 -12.73
CA GLU A 143 -9.04 10.70 -13.80
C GLU A 143 -9.11 12.23 -13.86
N ARG A 144 -9.29 12.87 -12.70
CA ARG A 144 -9.32 14.33 -12.59
C ARG A 144 -7.99 14.98 -12.96
N VAL A 145 -6.88 14.38 -12.60
CA VAL A 145 -5.54 14.86 -13.03
C VAL A 145 -5.42 14.80 -14.55
N ASN A 146 -5.84 13.69 -15.16
CA ASN A 146 -5.78 13.52 -16.61
C ASN A 146 -6.70 14.51 -17.34
N GLU A 147 -7.91 14.78 -16.83
CA GLU A 147 -8.81 15.81 -17.38
C GLU A 147 -8.15 17.19 -17.42
N VAL A 148 -7.50 17.60 -16.33
CA VAL A 148 -6.81 18.90 -16.26
C VAL A 148 -5.60 18.95 -17.18
N ILE A 149 -4.81 17.87 -17.25
CA ILE A 149 -3.66 17.80 -18.17
C ILE A 149 -4.12 17.86 -19.63
N GLU A 150 -5.20 17.16 -19.96
CA GLU A 150 -5.79 17.17 -21.30
C GLU A 150 -6.31 18.57 -21.68
N LEU A 151 -7.01 19.23 -20.77
CA LEU A 151 -7.47 20.60 -20.97
C LEU A 151 -6.30 21.54 -21.23
N LEU A 152 -5.24 21.50 -20.39
CA LEU A 152 -4.06 22.36 -20.58
C LEU A 152 -3.29 22.04 -21.86
N ARG A 153 -3.26 20.79 -22.31
CA ARG A 153 -2.69 20.42 -23.58
C ARG A 153 -3.45 21.07 -24.75
N ARG A 154 -4.79 21.06 -24.69
CA ARG A 154 -5.62 21.66 -25.74
C ARG A 154 -5.59 23.19 -25.75
N THR A 155 -5.50 23.82 -24.58
CA THR A 155 -5.54 25.26 -24.46
C THR A 155 -4.18 25.94 -24.57
N MET A 156 -3.11 25.29 -24.06
CA MET A 156 -1.77 25.87 -23.95
C MET A 156 -0.70 25.10 -24.72
N HIS A 157 -1.10 24.05 -25.44
CA HIS A 157 -0.28 23.22 -26.34
C HIS A 157 1.00 22.66 -25.72
N ILE A 158 1.01 22.45 -24.38
CA ILE A 158 2.15 21.91 -23.64
C ILE A 158 2.27 20.40 -23.84
N ARG A 159 3.51 19.91 -23.97
CA ARG A 159 3.76 18.47 -24.07
C ARG A 159 3.45 17.73 -22.76
N ASN A 160 2.97 16.49 -22.88
CA ASN A 160 2.79 15.55 -21.76
C ASN A 160 3.56 14.23 -21.96
N CYS A 161 4.23 14.08 -23.13
CA CYS A 161 4.93 12.86 -23.52
C CYS A 161 6.24 12.68 -22.72
N ASN A 162 6.73 11.42 -22.69
CA ASN A 162 7.99 11.03 -22.05
C ASN A 162 9.16 10.86 -23.04
N LYS A 163 8.99 11.33 -24.31
CA LYS A 163 10.04 11.23 -25.33
C LYS A 163 11.27 12.03 -24.90
N VAL A 164 12.44 11.43 -25.09
CA VAL A 164 13.74 12.07 -24.81
C VAL A 164 14.28 12.63 -26.12
N PHE A 165 14.63 13.90 -26.12
CA PHE A 165 15.21 14.63 -27.25
C PHE A 165 15.99 15.83 -26.72
N SER A 166 16.87 16.39 -27.55
CA SER A 166 17.65 17.59 -27.26
C SER A 166 17.83 18.40 -28.53
N GLU A 167 18.31 19.64 -28.43
CA GLU A 167 18.64 20.48 -29.58
C GLU A 167 19.69 19.81 -30.50
N ALA A 168 20.62 19.05 -29.89
CA ALA A 168 21.64 18.31 -30.66
C ALA A 168 21.10 16.99 -31.25
N ASN A 169 19.98 16.47 -30.76
CA ASN A 169 19.38 15.21 -31.19
C ASN A 169 17.87 15.31 -31.26
N PRO A 170 17.29 16.03 -32.21
CA PRO A 170 15.86 16.14 -32.41
C PRO A 170 15.26 14.82 -32.91
N LEU A 171 13.96 14.66 -32.77
CA LEU A 171 13.25 13.50 -33.32
C LEU A 171 13.04 13.71 -34.84
N PRO A 172 13.08 12.63 -35.64
CA PRO A 172 12.95 12.72 -37.11
C PRO A 172 11.53 13.12 -37.55
N ARG A 173 10.53 12.94 -36.70
CA ARG A 173 9.13 13.32 -36.96
C ARG A 173 8.39 13.66 -35.68
N PRO A 174 7.39 14.56 -35.71
CA PRO A 174 6.53 14.85 -34.58
C PRO A 174 5.59 13.69 -34.29
N CYS A 175 4.75 13.82 -33.27
CA CYS A 175 3.69 12.87 -32.96
C CYS A 175 2.33 13.48 -33.34
N ILE A 176 1.29 12.64 -33.34
CA ILE A 176 -0.08 13.00 -33.70
C ILE A 176 -0.61 14.26 -32.98
N TYR A 177 -0.17 14.51 -31.74
CA TYR A 177 -0.61 15.70 -30.99
C TYR A 177 -0.07 17.01 -31.60
N TYR A 178 1.05 16.98 -32.30
CA TYR A 178 1.53 18.10 -33.07
C TYR A 178 0.64 18.30 -34.30
N ASP A 179 0.37 17.22 -35.05
CA ASP A 179 -0.48 17.26 -36.24
C ASP A 179 -1.89 17.74 -35.91
N MET A 180 -2.41 17.44 -34.71
CA MET A 180 -3.69 17.91 -34.19
C MET A 180 -3.62 19.35 -33.61
N GLY A 181 -2.50 20.04 -33.68
CA GLY A 181 -2.33 21.37 -33.10
C GLY A 181 -2.35 21.41 -31.55
N GLN A 182 -2.21 20.29 -30.88
CA GLN A 182 -2.30 20.18 -29.41
C GLN A 182 -0.94 20.11 -28.72
N CYS A 183 0.16 20.27 -29.46
CA CYS A 183 1.52 20.35 -28.95
C CYS A 183 2.35 21.25 -29.83
N LEU A 184 3.19 22.08 -29.25
CA LEU A 184 4.07 23.01 -29.99
C LEU A 184 5.26 22.35 -30.72
N GLY A 185 5.38 21.02 -30.67
CA GLY A 185 6.41 20.26 -31.41
C GLY A 185 7.86 20.48 -30.97
N PRO A 186 8.17 20.65 -29.66
CA PRO A 186 9.53 20.91 -29.23
C PRO A 186 10.51 19.78 -29.56
N CYS A 187 9.98 18.59 -29.83
CA CYS A 187 10.79 17.41 -30.18
C CYS A 187 11.37 17.43 -31.58
N VAL A 188 10.84 18.26 -32.50
CA VAL A 188 11.30 18.47 -33.86
C VAL A 188 11.89 19.88 -34.06
N LEU A 189 12.05 20.64 -32.96
CA LEU A 189 12.64 21.98 -32.90
C LEU A 189 11.87 23.03 -33.72
N GLU A 190 10.57 22.90 -33.90
CA GLU A 190 9.70 23.90 -34.53
C GLU A 190 9.68 25.23 -33.76
N GLN A 191 10.01 25.19 -32.46
CA GLN A 191 10.12 26.35 -31.59
C GLN A 191 11.42 26.33 -30.81
N THR A 192 11.95 27.52 -30.57
CA THR A 192 13.07 27.69 -29.65
C THR A 192 12.68 27.33 -28.23
N LYS A 193 13.66 27.05 -27.40
CA LYS A 193 13.48 26.75 -26.00
C LYS A 193 12.83 27.92 -25.27
N GLU A 194 13.19 29.15 -25.61
CA GLU A 194 12.66 30.40 -25.04
C GLU A 194 11.17 30.58 -25.38
N GLU A 195 10.79 30.42 -26.65
CA GLU A 195 9.41 30.49 -27.11
C GLU A 195 8.52 29.44 -26.41
N TYR A 196 9.00 28.19 -26.36
CA TYR A 196 8.28 27.12 -25.67
C TYR A 196 8.07 27.43 -24.17
N ARG A 197 9.11 27.93 -23.49
CA ARG A 197 9.05 28.27 -22.07
C ARG A 197 8.20 29.50 -21.75
N ALA A 198 7.91 30.36 -22.71
CA ALA A 198 7.04 31.53 -22.53
C ALA A 198 5.60 31.16 -22.11
N SER A 199 5.14 29.94 -22.42
CA SER A 199 3.83 29.42 -21.98
C SER A 199 3.79 28.99 -20.51
N ILE A 200 4.94 28.71 -19.88
CA ILE A 200 5.02 28.14 -18.53
C ILE A 200 4.43 29.04 -17.43
N PRO A 201 4.63 30.37 -17.44
CA PRO A 201 3.99 31.27 -16.47
C PRO A 201 2.46 31.16 -16.50
N LYS A 202 1.83 31.18 -17.69
CA LYS A 202 0.37 31.04 -17.86
C LYS A 202 -0.14 29.71 -17.31
N ILE A 203 0.57 28.61 -17.58
CA ILE A 203 0.24 27.28 -17.05
C ILE A 203 0.34 27.27 -15.53
N THR A 204 1.36 27.91 -14.97
CA THR A 204 1.54 28.04 -13.52
C THR A 204 0.38 28.82 -12.88
N GLU A 205 -0.05 29.92 -13.51
CA GLU A 205 -1.21 30.71 -13.06
C GLU A 205 -2.50 29.90 -13.10
N PHE A 206 -2.78 29.21 -14.20
CA PHE A 206 -3.94 28.34 -14.34
C PHE A 206 -3.99 27.26 -13.26
N LEU A 207 -2.88 26.54 -13.06
CA LEU A 207 -2.78 25.48 -12.05
C LEU A 207 -2.82 26.00 -10.60
N SER A 208 -2.55 27.30 -10.41
CA SER A 208 -2.73 28.00 -9.13
C SER A 208 -4.15 28.54 -8.93
N GLY A 209 -5.10 28.28 -9.85
CA GLY A 209 -6.50 28.70 -9.74
C GLY A 209 -6.84 30.04 -10.42
N LYS A 210 -5.87 30.74 -10.99
CA LYS A 210 -6.07 32.01 -11.72
C LYS A 210 -6.37 31.70 -13.19
N THR A 211 -7.63 31.52 -13.51
CA THR A 211 -8.08 31.10 -14.85
C THR A 211 -8.68 32.23 -15.68
N GLU A 212 -8.89 33.42 -15.10
CA GLU A 212 -9.59 34.54 -15.73
C GLU A 212 -8.92 35.02 -17.03
N SER A 213 -7.58 35.11 -17.03
CA SER A 213 -6.81 35.50 -18.23
C SER A 213 -6.95 34.49 -19.36
N THR A 214 -6.98 33.19 -19.01
CA THR A 214 -7.15 32.10 -19.99
C THR A 214 -8.56 32.07 -20.56
N VAL A 215 -9.57 32.28 -19.72
CA VAL A 215 -10.98 32.34 -20.16
C VAL A 215 -11.15 33.50 -21.14
N LYS A 216 -10.67 34.72 -20.78
CA LYS A 216 -10.75 35.90 -21.64
C LYS A 216 -10.08 35.69 -23.01
N GLU A 217 -8.89 35.08 -23.02
CA GLU A 217 -8.19 34.78 -24.28
C GLU A 217 -8.98 33.78 -25.15
N LEU A 218 -9.62 32.77 -24.54
CA LEU A 218 -10.47 31.83 -25.27
C LEU A 218 -11.76 32.47 -25.77
N GLU A 219 -12.36 33.40 -25.01
CA GLU A 219 -13.53 34.17 -25.46
C GLU A 219 -13.19 35.05 -26.66
N GLU A 220 -12.05 35.73 -26.66
CA GLU A 220 -11.57 36.52 -27.79
C GLU A 220 -11.35 35.63 -29.04
N LYS A 221 -10.72 34.47 -28.87
CA LYS A 221 -10.54 33.48 -29.96
C LYS A 221 -11.85 32.92 -30.48
N MET A 222 -12.81 32.65 -29.59
CA MET A 222 -14.15 32.18 -29.95
C MET A 222 -14.89 33.22 -30.81
N MET A 223 -14.84 34.49 -30.38
CA MET A 223 -15.46 35.59 -31.13
C MET A 223 -14.83 35.74 -32.53
N SER A 224 -13.51 35.79 -32.59
CA SER A 224 -12.78 35.90 -33.86
C SER A 224 -13.08 34.72 -34.80
N ALA A 225 -13.12 33.48 -34.29
CA ALA A 225 -13.50 32.31 -35.09
C ALA A 225 -14.95 32.41 -35.60
N SER A 226 -15.87 32.91 -34.77
CA SER A 226 -17.27 33.15 -35.16
C SER A 226 -17.39 34.22 -36.24
N GLU A 227 -16.67 35.33 -36.13
CA GLU A 227 -16.63 36.38 -37.15
C GLU A 227 -16.09 35.89 -38.50
N ASN A 228 -15.11 34.97 -38.44
CA ASN A 228 -14.52 34.34 -39.62
C ASN A 228 -15.39 33.15 -40.15
N LEU A 229 -16.56 32.93 -39.60
CA LEU A 229 -17.50 31.82 -39.95
C LEU A 229 -16.89 30.42 -39.71
N ASP A 230 -15.84 30.30 -38.91
CA ASP A 230 -15.25 29.02 -38.49
C ASP A 230 -15.97 28.49 -37.24
N PHE A 231 -17.18 28.00 -37.46
CA PHE A 231 -18.04 27.60 -36.36
C PHE A 231 -17.55 26.35 -35.62
N GLU A 232 -16.75 25.50 -36.28
CA GLU A 232 -16.12 24.34 -35.61
C GLU A 232 -15.12 24.78 -34.54
N LYS A 233 -14.24 25.72 -34.87
CA LYS A 233 -13.30 26.28 -33.89
C LYS A 233 -14.03 27.10 -32.80
N ALA A 234 -15.03 27.87 -33.17
CA ALA A 234 -15.82 28.60 -32.19
C ALA A 234 -16.50 27.66 -31.17
N MET A 235 -17.04 26.53 -31.64
CA MET A 235 -17.57 25.47 -30.74
C MET A 235 -16.49 24.86 -29.87
N GLU A 236 -15.31 24.59 -30.39
CA GLU A 236 -14.20 24.03 -29.62
C GLU A 236 -13.79 25.00 -28.48
N TYR A 237 -13.62 26.29 -28.77
CA TYR A 237 -13.31 27.29 -27.74
C TYR A 237 -14.41 27.43 -26.71
N ARG A 238 -15.69 27.39 -27.10
CA ARG A 238 -16.83 27.39 -26.17
C ARG A 238 -16.75 26.19 -25.22
N ASP A 239 -16.50 24.99 -25.74
CA ASP A 239 -16.45 23.77 -24.95
C ASP A 239 -15.26 23.78 -23.98
N LEU A 240 -14.12 24.35 -24.37
CA LEU A 240 -12.98 24.59 -23.47
C LEU A 240 -13.32 25.58 -22.34
N ILE A 241 -14.02 26.68 -22.65
CA ILE A 241 -14.51 27.64 -21.65
C ILE A 241 -15.46 26.96 -20.66
N GLN A 242 -16.41 26.16 -21.16
CA GLN A 242 -17.33 25.39 -20.33
C GLN A 242 -16.60 24.39 -19.42
N ALA A 243 -15.58 23.72 -19.93
CA ALA A 243 -14.76 22.80 -19.15
C ALA A 243 -14.02 23.54 -18.02
N ILE A 244 -13.46 24.73 -18.28
CA ILE A 244 -12.83 25.59 -17.26
C ILE A 244 -13.84 26.01 -16.20
N HIS A 245 -15.01 26.48 -16.59
CA HIS A 245 -16.08 26.85 -15.66
C HIS A 245 -16.61 25.66 -14.86
N SER A 246 -16.69 24.48 -15.45
CA SER A 246 -17.05 23.25 -14.74
C SER A 246 -16.03 22.90 -13.66
N LEU A 247 -14.73 23.07 -13.95
CA LEU A 247 -13.66 22.92 -12.96
C LEU A 247 -13.79 23.94 -11.82
N GLN A 248 -14.15 25.19 -12.13
CA GLN A 248 -14.34 26.27 -11.15
C GLN A 248 -15.63 26.10 -10.32
N ASN A 249 -16.74 25.69 -10.92
CA ASN A 249 -18.04 25.59 -10.24
C ASN A 249 -18.07 24.51 -9.15
N GLN A 250 -17.24 23.49 -9.24
CA GLN A 250 -17.03 22.52 -8.16
C GLN A 250 -16.23 23.10 -6.98
N GLN A 251 -15.67 24.32 -7.13
CA GLN A 251 -14.86 25.01 -6.15
C GLN A 251 -15.61 26.13 -5.40
N LYS A 252 -16.94 26.22 -5.52
CA LYS A 252 -17.78 27.23 -4.89
C LYS A 252 -17.91 27.05 -3.37
N ILE A 253 -16.83 27.20 -2.63
CA ILE A 253 -16.87 27.63 -1.24
C ILE A 253 -15.84 28.76 -1.10
N THR A 254 -16.32 29.88 -0.74
CA THR A 254 -15.92 31.26 -0.83
C THR A 254 -14.49 31.61 -0.41
N ALA A 255 -13.95 32.58 -1.10
CA ALA A 255 -12.70 33.27 -0.89
C ALA A 255 -12.38 33.56 0.58
N LEU A 256 -11.38 32.91 1.10
CA LEU A 256 -10.59 33.38 2.22
C LEU A 256 -9.33 34.03 1.63
N ASP A 257 -8.85 35.05 2.22
CA ASP A 257 -7.60 35.84 2.08
C ASP A 257 -6.44 35.34 1.16
N GLY A 258 -6.70 34.54 0.11
CA GLY A 258 -5.69 34.11 -0.88
C GLY A 258 -4.57 33.17 -0.37
N GLU A 259 -4.65 32.70 0.87
CA GLU A 259 -3.60 31.86 1.46
C GLU A 259 -3.85 30.36 1.22
N ASP A 260 -2.76 29.61 1.08
CA ASP A 260 -2.79 28.15 0.99
C ASP A 260 -2.93 27.52 2.36
N ARG A 261 -3.97 26.71 2.56
CA ARG A 261 -4.21 26.00 3.83
C ARG A 261 -4.85 24.64 3.63
N ASP A 262 -4.64 23.75 4.61
CA ASP A 262 -5.39 22.52 4.73
C ASP A 262 -6.28 22.61 5.99
N ILE A 263 -7.56 22.31 5.82
CA ILE A 263 -8.56 22.40 6.87
C ILE A 263 -8.95 20.98 7.25
N ILE A 264 -8.78 20.64 8.50
CA ILE A 264 -8.91 19.27 8.99
C ILE A 264 -10.02 19.20 10.03
N GLY A 265 -10.93 18.26 9.85
CA GLY A 265 -11.94 17.88 10.82
C GLY A 265 -11.84 16.41 11.14
N LEU A 266 -12.26 16.02 12.33
CA LEU A 266 -12.23 14.65 12.73
C LEU A 266 -13.57 14.19 13.33
N ARG A 267 -13.88 12.90 13.18
CA ARG A 267 -14.98 12.22 13.87
C ARG A 267 -14.52 10.84 14.28
N ARG A 268 -14.79 10.47 15.52
CA ARG A 268 -14.47 9.15 16.08
C ARG A 268 -15.73 8.40 16.51
N ASP A 269 -15.64 7.08 16.43
CA ASP A 269 -16.63 6.15 16.94
C ASP A 269 -15.86 4.91 17.47
N HIS A 270 -15.83 4.74 18.80
CA HIS A 270 -15.03 3.72 19.48
C HIS A 270 -13.57 3.69 18.96
N SER A 271 -13.14 2.56 18.44
CA SER A 271 -11.77 2.35 17.91
C SER A 271 -11.55 2.84 16.48
N ASP A 272 -12.55 3.42 15.84
CA ASP A 272 -12.46 3.95 14.48
C ASP A 272 -12.53 5.48 14.46
N CYS A 273 -11.75 6.10 13.59
CA CYS A 273 -11.72 7.54 13.40
C CYS A 273 -11.66 7.88 11.91
N ILE A 274 -12.39 8.91 11.51
CA ILE A 274 -12.30 9.51 10.19
C ILE A 274 -11.78 10.92 10.33
N VAL A 275 -10.70 11.21 9.61
CA VAL A 275 -10.16 12.55 9.44
C VAL A 275 -10.51 13.02 8.04
N GLN A 276 -11.28 14.13 7.98
CA GLN A 276 -11.63 14.82 6.72
C GLN A 276 -10.68 15.99 6.51
N ILE A 277 -10.22 16.14 5.26
CA ILE A 277 -9.32 17.23 4.87
C ILE A 277 -9.98 18.02 3.73
N PHE A 278 -9.94 19.34 3.80
CA PHE A 278 -10.19 20.24 2.68
C PHE A 278 -8.89 20.92 2.27
N PHE A 279 -8.55 20.84 1.01
CA PHE A 279 -7.38 21.48 0.43
C PHE A 279 -7.78 22.86 -0.11
N VAL A 280 -7.32 23.92 0.54
CA VAL A 280 -7.56 25.30 0.13
C VAL A 280 -6.29 25.84 -0.52
N ARG A 281 -6.41 26.36 -1.75
CA ARG A 281 -5.31 26.99 -2.49
C ARG A 281 -5.82 28.29 -3.08
N ASP A 282 -5.02 29.37 -2.90
CA ASP A 282 -5.42 30.72 -3.27
C ASP A 282 -6.83 31.10 -2.76
N GLY A 283 -7.13 30.72 -1.50
CA GLY A 283 -8.42 30.96 -0.86
C GLY A 283 -9.60 30.10 -1.34
N LYS A 284 -9.41 29.19 -2.31
CA LYS A 284 -10.47 28.33 -2.87
C LYS A 284 -10.27 26.87 -2.46
N ILE A 285 -11.34 26.16 -2.12
CA ILE A 285 -11.28 24.71 -1.90
C ILE A 285 -11.11 24.01 -3.23
N ILE A 286 -9.92 23.48 -3.50
CA ILE A 286 -9.59 22.75 -4.73
C ILE A 286 -9.88 21.25 -4.64
N GLY A 287 -10.08 20.73 -3.42
CA GLY A 287 -10.33 19.32 -3.22
C GLY A 287 -10.66 18.97 -1.78
N ARG A 288 -11.12 17.75 -1.61
CA ARG A 288 -11.35 17.14 -0.29
C ARG A 288 -10.90 15.70 -0.29
N ASP A 289 -10.47 15.23 0.88
CA ASP A 289 -10.16 13.84 1.09
C ASP A 289 -10.46 13.42 2.53
N HIS A 290 -10.48 12.11 2.76
CA HIS A 290 -10.69 11.55 4.08
C HIS A 290 -9.79 10.35 4.30
N GLN A 291 -9.38 10.16 5.55
CA GLN A 291 -8.57 9.03 5.98
C GLN A 291 -9.26 8.30 7.12
N PHE A 292 -9.23 6.96 7.03
CA PHE A 292 -9.68 6.08 8.10
C PHE A 292 -8.49 5.69 8.97
N LEU A 293 -8.64 5.88 10.28
CA LEU A 293 -7.63 5.49 11.26
C LEU A 293 -8.25 4.48 12.24
N ARG A 294 -7.43 3.55 12.67
CA ARG A 294 -7.74 2.74 13.84
C ARG A 294 -7.04 3.35 15.04
N ILE A 295 -7.81 3.72 16.04
CA ILE A 295 -7.36 4.48 17.20
C ILE A 295 -7.52 3.67 18.48
N ASP A 296 -6.92 4.12 19.56
CA ASP A 296 -7.25 3.74 20.90
C ASP A 296 -8.39 4.62 21.43
N GLU A 297 -9.38 4.05 22.09
CA GLU A 297 -10.51 4.80 22.64
C GLU A 297 -10.08 5.84 23.68
N GLU A 298 -8.97 5.60 24.36
CA GLU A 298 -8.42 6.51 25.37
C GLU A 298 -7.51 7.61 24.79
N GLN A 299 -7.13 7.55 23.50
CA GLN A 299 -6.35 8.61 22.87
C GLN A 299 -7.18 9.89 22.75
N SER A 300 -6.55 11.04 23.05
CA SER A 300 -7.15 12.34 22.81
C SER A 300 -7.20 12.67 21.31
N ASP A 301 -8.14 13.53 20.91
CA ASP A 301 -8.26 14.00 19.53
C ASP A 301 -6.96 14.67 19.04
N GLY A 302 -6.26 15.38 19.94
CA GLY A 302 -4.97 16.01 19.65
C GLY A 302 -3.86 14.99 19.32
N GLU A 303 -3.77 13.89 20.05
CA GLU A 303 -2.80 12.81 19.78
C GLU A 303 -3.09 12.08 18.47
N ILE A 304 -4.39 11.88 18.17
CA ILE A 304 -4.83 11.26 16.90
C ILE A 304 -4.42 12.16 15.73
N LEU A 305 -4.71 13.48 15.83
CA LEU A 305 -4.37 14.43 14.78
C LEU A 305 -2.86 14.62 14.64
N ALA A 306 -2.09 14.60 15.72
CA ALA A 306 -0.63 14.64 15.66
C ALA A 306 -0.07 13.45 14.88
N SER A 307 -0.51 12.22 15.22
CA SER A 307 -0.13 11.00 14.49
C SER A 307 -0.56 11.02 13.02
N PHE A 308 -1.75 11.56 12.75
CA PHE A 308 -2.24 11.75 11.39
C PHE A 308 -1.36 12.70 10.58
N LEU A 309 -1.04 13.88 11.10
CA LEU A 309 -0.21 14.87 10.41
C LEU A 309 1.18 14.32 10.08
N GLN A 310 1.80 13.60 11.00
CA GLN A 310 3.08 12.94 10.77
C GLN A 310 3.04 11.97 9.61
N GLN A 311 2.04 11.08 9.59
CA GLN A 311 1.93 10.07 8.54
C GLN A 311 1.52 10.67 7.20
N PHE A 312 0.61 11.65 7.22
CA PHE A 312 0.08 12.30 6.03
C PHE A 312 1.13 13.15 5.31
N TYR A 313 1.82 14.05 6.03
CA TYR A 313 2.80 14.94 5.42
C TYR A 313 4.18 14.30 5.19
N ASN A 314 4.46 13.13 5.76
CA ASN A 314 5.68 12.39 5.49
C ASN A 314 5.66 11.77 4.08
N GLY A 315 6.14 12.54 3.11
CA GLY A 315 6.19 12.15 1.70
C GLY A 315 5.14 12.82 0.81
N THR A 316 4.30 13.70 1.37
CA THR A 316 3.42 14.58 0.60
C THR A 316 4.25 15.63 -0.14
N PRO A 317 4.06 15.82 -1.46
CA PRO A 317 4.86 16.76 -2.25
C PRO A 317 4.54 18.23 -1.96
N PHE A 318 3.41 18.54 -1.35
CA PHE A 318 2.98 19.91 -1.04
C PHE A 318 2.58 20.02 0.43
N ILE A 319 3.11 21.03 1.11
CA ILE A 319 2.75 21.40 2.48
C ILE A 319 2.21 22.85 2.44
N PRO A 320 0.99 23.12 2.94
CA PRO A 320 0.42 24.47 2.93
C PRO A 320 1.16 25.40 3.91
N ARG A 321 0.82 26.68 3.92
CA ARG A 321 1.33 27.63 4.91
C ARG A 321 0.65 27.48 6.26
N GLU A 322 -0.67 27.25 6.24
CA GLU A 322 -1.47 27.05 7.44
C GLU A 322 -2.16 25.68 7.43
N ILE A 323 -2.24 25.06 8.60
CA ILE A 323 -3.02 23.84 8.84
C ILE A 323 -4.01 24.19 9.95
N HIS A 324 -5.30 24.12 9.65
CA HIS A 324 -6.36 24.42 10.60
C HIS A 324 -6.94 23.14 11.20
N LEU A 325 -7.00 23.08 12.52
CA LEU A 325 -7.44 21.94 13.30
C LEU A 325 -8.58 22.30 14.25
N PRO A 326 -9.39 21.30 14.68
CA PRO A 326 -10.45 21.52 15.67
C PRO A 326 -9.95 21.62 17.11
N VAL A 327 -8.74 21.08 17.41
CA VAL A 327 -8.16 21.01 18.76
C VAL A 327 -6.66 21.26 18.72
N GLU A 328 -6.09 21.67 19.85
CA GLU A 328 -4.65 21.85 20.02
C GLU A 328 -3.94 20.49 20.05
N LEU A 329 -2.70 20.46 19.57
CA LEU A 329 -1.89 19.25 19.51
C LEU A 329 -0.89 19.16 20.66
N PRO A 330 -0.64 17.97 21.21
CA PRO A 330 0.56 17.74 22.00
C PRO A 330 1.81 18.05 21.15
N GLU A 331 2.80 18.71 21.75
CA GLU A 331 4.08 19.04 21.08
C GLU A 331 3.91 19.78 19.72
N GLN A 332 2.87 20.63 19.57
CA GLN A 332 2.54 21.34 18.33
C GLN A 332 3.76 22.06 17.73
N LYS A 333 4.59 22.70 18.56
CA LYS A 333 5.79 23.43 18.10
C LYS A 333 6.78 22.53 17.35
N VAL A 334 6.98 21.30 17.82
CA VAL A 334 7.89 20.34 17.17
C VAL A 334 7.35 19.94 15.80
N LEU A 335 6.03 19.76 15.69
CA LEU A 335 5.36 19.47 14.40
C LEU A 335 5.45 20.66 13.44
N GLU A 336 5.27 21.90 13.90
CA GLU A 336 5.44 23.09 13.08
C GLU A 336 6.88 23.26 12.58
N GLU A 337 7.87 23.02 13.44
CA GLU A 337 9.29 23.06 13.07
C GLU A 337 9.63 21.98 12.04
N TRP A 338 9.15 20.76 12.24
CA TRP A 338 9.33 19.66 11.29
C TRP A 338 8.69 19.94 9.91
N LEU A 339 7.43 20.41 9.90
CA LEU A 339 6.73 20.78 8.66
C LEU A 339 7.42 21.96 7.95
N SER A 340 7.92 22.94 8.72
CA SER A 340 8.67 24.07 8.21
C SER A 340 9.99 23.65 7.59
N TYR A 341 10.70 22.71 8.21
CA TYR A 341 11.91 22.08 7.67
C TYR A 341 11.63 21.36 6.35
N LEU A 342 10.57 20.54 6.28
CA LEU A 342 10.18 19.85 5.05
C LEU A 342 9.80 20.81 3.91
N LYS A 343 9.13 21.92 4.24
CA LYS A 343 8.68 22.94 3.28
C LYS A 343 9.80 23.90 2.86
N ASN A 344 10.86 24.06 3.66
CA ASN A 344 11.85 25.15 3.61
C ASN A 344 11.23 26.57 3.78
N LYS A 345 10.08 26.67 4.44
CA LYS A 345 9.35 27.91 4.76
C LYS A 345 8.48 27.67 5.98
N LYS A 346 8.18 28.71 6.72
CA LYS A 346 7.40 28.61 7.95
C LYS A 346 5.99 28.06 7.70
N VAL A 347 5.59 27.11 8.53
CA VAL A 347 4.25 26.48 8.55
C VAL A 347 3.65 26.70 9.92
N TYR A 348 2.37 27.05 9.96
CA TYR A 348 1.61 27.30 11.17
C TYR A 348 0.50 26.26 11.32
N ILE A 349 0.36 25.72 12.52
CA ILE A 349 -0.80 24.90 12.92
C ILE A 349 -1.69 25.79 13.78
N LEU A 350 -2.94 25.99 13.38
CA LEU A 350 -3.86 26.91 14.00
C LEU A 350 -5.16 26.22 14.41
N VAL A 351 -5.72 26.64 15.54
CA VAL A 351 -7.05 26.24 16.00
C VAL A 351 -7.96 27.48 15.98
N PRO A 352 -8.69 27.70 14.86
CA PRO A 352 -9.57 28.85 14.74
C PRO A 352 -10.73 28.77 15.75
N LYS A 353 -10.99 29.85 16.48
CA LYS A 353 -12.04 29.92 17.52
C LYS A 353 -13.22 30.83 17.13
N GLN A 354 -13.15 31.46 15.95
CA GLN A 354 -14.22 32.36 15.46
C GLN A 354 -14.08 32.62 13.95
N GLY A 355 -15.18 33.03 13.34
CA GLY A 355 -15.22 33.46 11.95
C GLY A 355 -15.28 32.33 10.92
N ASP A 356 -14.97 32.65 9.66
CA ASP A 356 -15.12 31.71 8.56
C ASP A 356 -14.11 30.55 8.60
N LYS A 357 -12.95 30.74 9.21
CA LYS A 357 -11.94 29.70 9.41
C LYS A 357 -12.46 28.60 10.35
N GLU A 358 -13.12 28.99 11.45
CA GLU A 358 -13.77 28.06 12.38
C GLU A 358 -14.90 27.28 11.68
N LYS A 359 -15.80 27.99 10.96
CA LYS A 359 -16.91 27.35 10.23
C LYS A 359 -16.44 26.29 9.24
N LEU A 360 -15.29 26.49 8.60
CA LEU A 360 -14.71 25.50 7.69
C LEU A 360 -14.15 24.27 8.43
N VAL A 361 -13.57 24.46 9.61
CA VAL A 361 -13.16 23.33 10.47
C VAL A 361 -14.37 22.55 10.96
N GLU A 362 -15.43 23.24 11.39
CA GLU A 362 -16.70 22.58 11.74
C GLU A 362 -17.31 21.82 10.56
N LEU A 363 -17.28 22.44 9.36
CA LEU A 363 -17.77 21.78 8.14
C LEU A 363 -16.98 20.52 7.82
N ALA A 364 -15.65 20.52 8.01
CA ALA A 364 -14.83 19.34 7.88
C ALA A 364 -15.22 18.26 8.89
N GLY A 365 -15.46 18.63 10.16
CA GLY A 365 -15.95 17.74 11.19
C GLY A 365 -17.33 17.14 10.88
N LYS A 366 -18.28 17.96 10.39
CA LYS A 366 -19.60 17.49 9.94
C LYS A 366 -19.49 16.49 8.79
N ASN A 367 -18.62 16.74 7.81
CA ASN A 367 -18.36 15.81 6.70
C ASN A 367 -17.73 14.50 7.20
N ALA A 368 -16.77 14.55 8.12
CA ALA A 368 -16.23 13.37 8.79
C ALA A 368 -17.33 12.54 9.47
N GLY A 369 -18.29 13.23 10.14
CA GLY A 369 -19.45 12.58 10.77
C GLY A 369 -20.36 11.85 9.78
N ILE A 370 -20.68 12.46 8.65
CA ILE A 370 -21.49 11.84 7.58
C ILE A 370 -20.78 10.60 7.02
N LEU A 371 -19.48 10.69 6.80
CA LEU A 371 -18.69 9.56 6.33
C LEU A 371 -18.62 8.44 7.37
N MET A 372 -18.50 8.78 8.66
CA MET A 372 -18.50 7.80 9.76
C MET A 372 -19.82 7.02 9.78
N LEU A 373 -20.96 7.70 9.67
CA LEU A 373 -22.27 7.04 9.64
C LEU A 373 -22.37 6.05 8.47
N ARG A 374 -21.94 6.45 7.27
CA ARG A 374 -21.91 5.57 6.08
C ARG A 374 -20.96 4.39 6.26
N TYR A 375 -19.82 4.63 6.87
CA TYR A 375 -18.84 3.58 7.13
C TYR A 375 -19.37 2.55 8.12
N VAL A 376 -19.97 3.00 9.24
CA VAL A 376 -20.57 2.13 10.26
C VAL A 376 -21.73 1.32 9.66
N GLU A 377 -22.59 1.95 8.85
CA GLU A 377 -23.69 1.27 8.18
C GLU A 377 -23.18 0.21 7.19
N LYS A 378 -22.20 0.55 6.35
CA LYS A 378 -21.55 -0.40 5.44
C LYS A 378 -20.92 -1.57 6.21
N TYR A 379 -20.21 -1.29 7.30
CA TYR A 379 -19.56 -2.31 8.11
C TYR A 379 -20.59 -3.25 8.76
N ARG A 380 -21.69 -2.70 9.32
CA ARG A 380 -22.80 -3.49 9.87
C ARG A 380 -23.45 -4.39 8.80
N LEU A 381 -23.64 -3.85 7.60
CA LEU A 381 -24.21 -4.62 6.49
C LEU A 381 -23.27 -5.75 6.05
N GLU A 382 -21.98 -5.49 5.95
CA GLU A 382 -20.97 -6.51 5.63
C GLU A 382 -20.87 -7.58 6.73
N GLU A 383 -20.95 -7.18 7.99
CA GLU A 383 -20.97 -8.11 9.13
C GLU A 383 -22.22 -8.98 9.12
N LYS A 384 -23.39 -8.39 8.85
CA LYS A 384 -24.65 -9.11 8.72
C LYS A 384 -24.57 -10.15 7.59
N LYS A 385 -24.16 -9.75 6.39
CA LYS A 385 -23.98 -10.66 5.25
C LYS A 385 -23.00 -11.80 5.54
N ARG A 386 -21.94 -11.51 6.28
CA ARG A 386 -20.96 -12.51 6.67
C ARG A 386 -21.52 -13.52 7.66
N LYS A 387 -22.29 -13.06 8.67
CA LYS A 387 -23.00 -13.95 9.59
C LYS A 387 -24.04 -14.80 8.86
N GLU A 388 -24.80 -14.21 7.92
CA GLU A 388 -25.73 -14.92 7.05
C GLU A 388 -25.01 -16.00 6.24
N ALA A 389 -23.86 -15.67 5.61
CA ALA A 389 -23.07 -16.61 4.85
C ALA A 389 -22.57 -17.81 5.68
N LEU A 390 -22.11 -17.56 6.91
CA LEU A 390 -21.64 -18.61 7.80
C LEU A 390 -22.81 -19.47 8.33
N GLU A 391 -23.98 -18.88 8.57
CA GLU A 391 -25.16 -19.64 8.99
C GLU A 391 -25.71 -20.52 7.86
N GLU A 392 -25.79 -19.99 6.60
CA GLU A 392 -26.12 -20.77 5.42
C GLU A 392 -25.12 -21.92 5.20
N LEU A 393 -23.80 -21.65 5.38
CA LEU A 393 -22.75 -22.66 5.26
C LEU A 393 -22.87 -23.74 6.35
N LYS A 394 -23.15 -23.34 7.58
CA LYS A 394 -23.41 -24.27 8.69
C LYS A 394 -24.56 -25.22 8.37
N GLN A 395 -25.67 -24.67 7.84
CA GLN A 395 -26.84 -25.48 7.46
C GLN A 395 -26.52 -26.41 6.29
N ALA A 396 -25.85 -25.90 5.24
CA ALA A 396 -25.48 -26.70 4.06
C ALA A 396 -24.51 -27.82 4.39
N CYS A 397 -23.58 -27.62 5.32
CA CYS A 397 -22.57 -28.61 5.73
C CYS A 397 -22.97 -29.40 7.00
N HIS A 398 -24.21 -29.28 7.48
CA HIS A 398 -24.72 -29.96 8.69
C HIS A 398 -23.85 -29.77 9.94
N LEU A 399 -23.23 -28.58 10.09
CA LEU A 399 -22.33 -28.31 11.21
C LEU A 399 -23.11 -28.04 12.51
N LYS A 400 -22.57 -28.48 13.64
CA LYS A 400 -23.17 -28.21 14.95
C LYS A 400 -23.07 -26.73 15.34
N ASN A 401 -21.93 -26.11 15.07
CA ASN A 401 -21.62 -24.72 15.40
C ASN A 401 -21.28 -23.92 14.16
N LEU A 402 -21.31 -22.58 14.25
CA LEU A 402 -20.78 -21.70 13.21
C LEU A 402 -19.27 -21.95 13.04
N PRO A 403 -18.78 -22.18 11.81
CA PRO A 403 -17.37 -22.37 11.58
C PRO A 403 -16.61 -21.05 11.78
N GLN A 404 -15.81 -20.98 12.85
CA GLN A 404 -14.97 -19.82 13.15
C GLN A 404 -13.73 -19.81 12.27
N ARG A 405 -13.11 -20.99 12.08
CA ARG A 405 -11.93 -21.20 11.25
C ARG A 405 -12.25 -22.12 10.09
N ILE A 406 -12.07 -21.64 8.87
CA ILE A 406 -12.22 -22.41 7.64
C ILE A 406 -10.85 -22.46 6.96
N GLU A 407 -10.39 -23.65 6.57
CA GLU A 407 -9.21 -23.83 5.74
C GLU A 407 -9.62 -24.35 4.36
N SER A 408 -9.06 -23.79 3.29
CA SER A 408 -9.24 -24.29 1.94
C SER A 408 -7.91 -24.63 1.30
N TYR A 409 -7.90 -25.70 0.49
CA TYR A 409 -6.71 -26.30 -0.08
C TYR A 409 -6.83 -26.45 -1.58
N ASP A 410 -5.74 -26.18 -2.28
CA ASP A 410 -5.61 -26.36 -3.73
C ASP A 410 -4.23 -26.92 -4.09
N ILE A 411 -4.18 -27.79 -5.10
CA ILE A 411 -2.95 -28.27 -5.71
C ILE A 411 -2.82 -27.68 -7.10
N SER A 412 -1.71 -27.03 -7.35
CA SER A 412 -1.41 -26.46 -8.64
C SER A 412 -0.16 -27.10 -9.24
N ASN A 413 -0.30 -27.68 -10.43
CA ASN A 413 0.76 -28.30 -11.21
C ASN A 413 1.17 -27.39 -12.35
N THR A 414 2.47 -27.24 -12.55
CA THR A 414 3.00 -26.59 -13.76
C THR A 414 3.77 -27.64 -14.57
N SER A 415 3.39 -27.78 -15.85
CA SER A 415 4.00 -28.63 -16.87
C SER A 415 5.44 -29.09 -16.53
N GLY A 416 5.60 -30.10 -15.71
CA GLY A 416 6.79 -30.94 -15.64
C GLY A 416 7.80 -30.77 -14.50
N ALA A 417 7.74 -29.73 -13.62
CA ALA A 417 8.85 -29.57 -12.68
C ALA A 417 8.50 -29.42 -11.19
N LEU A 418 7.42 -28.75 -10.80
CA LEU A 418 7.13 -28.49 -9.38
C LEU A 418 5.64 -28.52 -9.08
N THR A 419 5.22 -29.47 -8.28
CA THR A 419 3.88 -29.52 -7.69
C THR A 419 3.87 -28.73 -6.38
N VAL A 420 2.88 -27.85 -6.23
CA VAL A 420 2.75 -26.97 -5.06
C VAL A 420 1.35 -27.05 -4.49
N GLY A 421 1.27 -27.24 -3.17
CA GLY A 421 0.04 -27.12 -2.42
C GLY A 421 -0.12 -25.73 -1.80
N SER A 422 -1.33 -25.21 -1.79
CA SER A 422 -1.73 -23.95 -1.19
C SER A 422 -2.78 -24.16 -0.11
N MET A 423 -2.63 -23.46 1.01
CA MET A 423 -3.62 -23.40 2.08
C MET A 423 -3.98 -21.95 2.36
N VAL A 424 -5.25 -21.62 2.27
CA VAL A 424 -5.79 -20.33 2.71
C VAL A 424 -6.64 -20.52 3.95
N VAL A 425 -6.69 -19.48 4.77
CA VAL A 425 -7.40 -19.50 6.06
C VAL A 425 -8.38 -18.34 6.12
N TYR A 426 -9.60 -18.64 6.53
CA TYR A 426 -10.64 -17.66 6.82
C TYR A 426 -11.03 -17.77 8.28
N MET A 427 -11.07 -16.62 8.97
CA MET A 427 -11.54 -16.51 10.34
C MET A 427 -12.83 -15.69 10.38
N GLU A 428 -13.91 -16.28 10.92
CA GLU A 428 -15.23 -15.64 10.94
C GLU A 428 -15.68 -15.11 9.56
N GLY A 429 -15.35 -15.84 8.49
CA GLY A 429 -15.66 -15.47 7.10
C GLY A 429 -14.80 -14.34 6.51
N LYS A 430 -13.70 -13.95 7.18
CA LYS A 430 -12.68 -12.99 6.67
C LYS A 430 -11.36 -13.69 6.37
N GLU A 431 -10.71 -13.23 5.32
CA GLU A 431 -9.37 -13.67 4.97
C GLU A 431 -8.36 -13.43 6.10
N LYS A 432 -7.48 -14.40 6.33
CA LYS A 432 -6.39 -14.32 7.31
C LYS A 432 -5.03 -14.59 6.62
N PRO A 433 -4.51 -13.67 5.82
CA PRO A 433 -3.33 -13.91 4.97
C PRO A 433 -2.06 -14.31 5.73
N ASN A 434 -1.93 -13.86 6.99
CA ASN A 434 -0.79 -14.21 7.85
C ASN A 434 -0.73 -15.71 8.19
N GLU A 435 -1.85 -16.41 8.05
CA GLU A 435 -1.98 -17.84 8.33
C GLU A 435 -1.97 -18.70 7.07
N TYR A 436 -1.88 -18.11 5.88
CA TYR A 436 -1.73 -18.84 4.62
C TYR A 436 -0.41 -19.60 4.57
N ARG A 437 -0.43 -20.82 3.99
CA ARG A 437 0.76 -21.65 3.86
C ARG A 437 0.93 -22.19 2.46
N LYS A 438 2.19 -22.38 2.10
CA LYS A 438 2.66 -22.95 0.83
C LYS A 438 3.42 -24.22 1.11
N PHE A 439 3.07 -25.28 0.41
CA PHE A 439 3.68 -26.58 0.57
C PHE A 439 4.38 -26.97 -0.74
N ARG A 440 5.68 -27.13 -0.70
CA ARG A 440 6.41 -27.75 -1.80
C ARG A 440 6.27 -29.27 -1.65
N ILE A 441 5.69 -29.93 -2.64
CA ILE A 441 5.55 -31.40 -2.68
C ILE A 441 6.91 -32.01 -3.03
N GLN A 442 7.30 -33.03 -2.32
CA GLN A 442 8.64 -33.65 -2.43
C GLN A 442 8.62 -35.12 -2.83
N SER A 443 7.56 -35.85 -2.49
CA SER A 443 7.47 -37.30 -2.64
C SER A 443 6.98 -37.76 -4.01
N ILE A 444 6.52 -36.81 -4.88
CA ILE A 444 5.83 -37.17 -6.12
C ILE A 444 6.59 -36.64 -7.31
N VAL A 445 6.84 -37.51 -8.26
CA VAL A 445 7.40 -37.21 -9.58
C VAL A 445 6.30 -37.42 -10.62
N GLY A 446 5.86 -36.35 -11.28
CA GLY A 446 4.81 -36.39 -12.30
C GLY A 446 3.50 -35.68 -11.88
N GLN A 447 2.41 -35.92 -12.61
CA GLN A 447 1.09 -35.34 -12.38
C GLN A 447 0.22 -36.27 -11.53
N ASP A 448 0.45 -36.30 -10.23
CA ASP A 448 -0.41 -36.98 -9.26
C ASP A 448 -0.93 -35.98 -8.23
N ASP A 449 -2.05 -35.34 -8.56
CA ASP A 449 -2.69 -34.36 -7.69
C ASP A 449 -3.21 -34.98 -6.40
N TYR A 450 -3.62 -36.24 -6.44
CA TYR A 450 -4.14 -36.98 -5.29
C TYR A 450 -3.06 -37.29 -4.27
N GLY A 451 -1.93 -37.79 -4.72
CA GLY A 451 -0.77 -38.01 -3.87
C GLY A 451 -0.22 -36.71 -3.28
N ALA A 452 -0.17 -35.64 -4.10
CA ALA A 452 0.26 -34.33 -3.66
C ALA A 452 -0.64 -33.74 -2.55
N MET A 453 -1.96 -33.89 -2.70
CA MET A 453 -2.94 -33.50 -1.70
C MET A 453 -2.75 -34.29 -0.40
N LYS A 454 -2.57 -35.61 -0.50
CA LYS A 454 -2.30 -36.49 0.65
C LYS A 454 -1.04 -36.07 1.40
N GLU A 455 0.06 -35.80 0.70
CA GLU A 455 1.31 -35.31 1.34
C GLU A 455 1.09 -33.99 2.06
N MET A 456 0.44 -33.01 1.42
CA MET A 456 0.19 -31.69 1.99
C MET A 456 -0.64 -31.77 3.27
N LEU A 457 -1.77 -32.46 3.23
CA LEU A 457 -2.68 -32.61 4.36
C LEU A 457 -2.02 -33.39 5.52
N SER A 458 -1.31 -34.49 5.20
CA SER A 458 -0.58 -35.25 6.21
C SER A 458 0.46 -34.38 6.93
N ARG A 459 1.22 -33.58 6.19
CA ARG A 459 2.21 -32.64 6.76
C ARG A 459 1.55 -31.56 7.62
N ARG A 460 0.43 -30.98 7.15
CA ARG A 460 -0.31 -29.95 7.89
C ARG A 460 -0.79 -30.45 9.23
N PHE A 461 -1.50 -31.58 9.24
CA PHE A 461 -2.16 -32.07 10.44
C PHE A 461 -1.20 -32.79 11.39
N SER A 462 -0.22 -33.55 10.88
CA SER A 462 0.83 -34.14 11.74
C SER A 462 1.70 -33.09 12.42
N HIS A 463 1.96 -31.94 11.76
CA HIS A 463 2.67 -30.84 12.40
C HIS A 463 1.81 -30.20 13.48
N GLY A 464 0.52 -30.01 13.22
CA GLY A 464 -0.41 -29.47 14.20
C GLY A 464 -0.53 -30.31 15.45
N LEU A 465 -0.61 -31.65 15.30
CA LEU A 465 -0.66 -32.58 16.44
C LEU A 465 0.63 -32.50 17.28
N ARG A 466 1.79 -32.44 16.62
CA ARG A 466 3.08 -32.29 17.34
C ARG A 466 3.15 -30.98 18.11
N GLU A 467 2.75 -29.88 17.50
CA GLU A 467 2.73 -28.56 18.15
C GLU A 467 1.75 -28.53 19.35
N GLN A 468 0.58 -29.18 19.25
CA GLN A 468 -0.34 -29.35 20.36
C GLN A 468 0.25 -30.16 21.51
N GLU A 469 0.97 -31.24 21.18
CA GLU A 469 1.61 -32.09 22.19
C GLU A 469 2.79 -31.39 22.87
N GLU A 470 3.59 -30.63 22.13
CA GLU A 470 4.67 -29.79 22.68
C GLU A 470 4.12 -28.72 23.61
N ASN A 471 3.07 -27.98 23.20
CA ASN A 471 2.40 -27.00 24.04
C ASN A 471 1.83 -27.59 25.33
N ARG A 472 1.25 -28.81 25.26
CA ARG A 472 0.75 -29.52 26.44
C ARG A 472 1.88 -29.90 27.41
N ARG A 473 3.02 -30.35 26.88
CA ARG A 473 4.20 -30.70 27.70
C ARG A 473 4.80 -29.47 28.40
N GLU A 474 4.71 -28.30 27.75
CA GLU A 474 5.23 -27.04 28.30
C GLU A 474 4.23 -26.30 29.20
N GLY A 475 3.03 -26.82 29.41
CA GLY A 475 1.95 -26.16 30.19
C GLY A 475 1.45 -24.86 29.57
N LYS A 476 1.58 -24.73 28.24
CA LYS A 476 1.17 -23.55 27.43
C LYS A 476 -0.06 -23.88 26.59
N GLU A 477 -1.02 -24.59 27.12
CA GLU A 477 -2.22 -25.04 26.38
C GLU A 477 -3.02 -23.88 25.79
N ASP A 478 -2.97 -22.70 26.39
CA ASP A 478 -3.62 -21.47 25.91
C ASP A 478 -2.85 -20.73 24.81
N GLN A 479 -1.60 -21.11 24.53
CA GLN A 479 -0.81 -20.52 23.46
C GLN A 479 -0.96 -21.35 22.18
N LEU A 480 -1.95 -21.00 21.37
CA LEU A 480 -2.17 -21.61 20.06
C LEU A 480 -1.02 -21.24 19.12
N GLY A 481 -0.21 -22.24 18.76
CA GLY A 481 0.81 -22.11 17.73
C GLY A 481 0.20 -21.96 16.32
N ARG A 482 1.05 -21.82 15.32
CA ARG A 482 0.61 -21.55 13.93
C ARG A 482 -0.13 -22.71 13.29
N PHE A 483 0.13 -23.96 13.71
CA PHE A 483 -0.48 -25.17 13.16
C PHE A 483 -1.35 -25.91 14.18
N SER A 484 -1.24 -25.60 15.47
CA SER A 484 -2.00 -26.26 16.54
C SER A 484 -3.49 -25.92 16.51
N GLN A 485 -3.88 -24.78 15.92
CA GLN A 485 -5.28 -24.44 15.74
C GLN A 485 -5.86 -25.14 14.51
N PHE A 486 -6.69 -26.15 14.74
CA PHE A 486 -7.38 -26.86 13.67
C PHE A 486 -8.61 -26.08 13.18
N PRO A 487 -9.02 -26.29 11.89
CA PRO A 487 -10.23 -25.67 11.36
C PRO A 487 -11.50 -26.36 11.87
N ASP A 488 -12.60 -25.60 11.88
CA ASP A 488 -13.95 -26.13 12.14
C ASP A 488 -14.55 -26.75 10.86
N LEU A 489 -14.02 -26.36 9.69
CA LEU A 489 -14.46 -26.82 8.38
C LEU A 489 -13.27 -26.79 7.40
N ILE A 490 -13.15 -27.84 6.63
CA ILE A 490 -12.22 -27.92 5.49
C ILE A 490 -13.03 -27.82 4.20
N LEU A 491 -12.61 -26.93 3.30
CA LEU A 491 -13.16 -26.78 1.96
C LEU A 491 -12.15 -27.24 0.92
N MET A 492 -12.46 -28.33 0.21
CA MET A 492 -11.64 -28.84 -0.88
C MET A 492 -12.07 -28.21 -2.20
N ASP A 493 -11.11 -27.73 -3.00
CA ASP A 493 -11.40 -27.20 -4.34
C ASP A 493 -11.53 -28.35 -5.35
N GLY A 494 -12.56 -29.19 -5.15
CA GLY A 494 -12.83 -30.36 -6.00
C GLY A 494 -13.92 -31.26 -5.48
N GLY A 495 -14.18 -32.33 -6.23
CA GLY A 495 -15.24 -33.29 -5.99
C GLY A 495 -14.85 -34.46 -5.06
N LYS A 496 -15.59 -35.58 -5.19
CA LYS A 496 -15.53 -36.76 -4.31
C LYS A 496 -14.11 -37.32 -4.08
N GLY A 497 -13.24 -37.31 -5.10
CA GLY A 497 -11.88 -37.83 -4.97
C GLY A 497 -11.01 -37.04 -4.00
N GLN A 498 -11.05 -35.70 -4.06
CA GLN A 498 -10.27 -34.85 -3.15
C GLN A 498 -10.81 -34.86 -1.73
N VAL A 499 -12.15 -34.84 -1.58
CA VAL A 499 -12.81 -34.96 -0.27
C VAL A 499 -12.43 -36.30 0.39
N GLY A 500 -12.54 -37.43 -0.34
CA GLY A 500 -12.21 -38.74 0.22
C GLY A 500 -10.74 -38.88 0.64
N ILE A 501 -9.79 -38.22 -0.04
CA ILE A 501 -8.38 -38.21 0.38
C ILE A 501 -8.22 -37.42 1.68
N CYS A 502 -8.88 -36.28 1.78
CA CYS A 502 -8.83 -35.48 3.00
C CYS A 502 -9.38 -36.26 4.20
N GLU A 503 -10.55 -36.87 4.04
CA GLU A 503 -11.16 -37.71 5.06
C GLU A 503 -10.26 -38.88 5.49
N ALA A 504 -9.68 -39.63 4.53
CA ALA A 504 -8.77 -40.71 4.81
C ALA A 504 -7.50 -40.28 5.57
N VAL A 505 -6.95 -39.11 5.27
CA VAL A 505 -5.80 -38.54 6.01
C VAL A 505 -6.22 -38.17 7.45
N LEU A 506 -7.35 -37.52 7.62
CA LEU A 506 -7.85 -37.13 8.95
C LEU A 506 -8.13 -38.36 9.81
N GLU A 507 -8.78 -39.38 9.24
CA GLU A 507 -9.07 -40.66 9.92
C GLU A 507 -7.77 -41.35 10.36
N SER A 508 -6.76 -41.40 9.49
CA SER A 508 -5.44 -42.01 9.79
C SER A 508 -4.72 -41.30 10.96
N LEU A 509 -5.03 -40.05 11.21
CA LEU A 509 -4.45 -39.22 12.29
C LEU A 509 -5.36 -39.14 13.53
N GLY A 510 -6.54 -39.74 13.50
CA GLY A 510 -7.50 -39.70 14.59
C GLY A 510 -8.15 -38.30 14.77
N ILE A 511 -8.23 -37.52 13.68
CA ILE A 511 -8.79 -36.16 13.69
C ILE A 511 -10.20 -36.18 13.11
N SER A 512 -11.17 -35.58 13.80
CA SER A 512 -12.54 -35.45 13.31
C SER A 512 -12.83 -33.98 12.98
N ILE A 513 -12.75 -33.63 11.68
CA ILE A 513 -13.09 -32.30 11.15
C ILE A 513 -14.00 -32.50 9.95
N PRO A 514 -15.11 -31.78 9.83
CA PRO A 514 -15.98 -31.81 8.65
C PRO A 514 -15.22 -31.39 7.39
N VAL A 515 -15.42 -32.15 6.30
CA VAL A 515 -14.82 -31.86 4.99
C VAL A 515 -15.90 -31.71 3.95
N CYS A 516 -15.89 -30.62 3.21
CA CYS A 516 -16.82 -30.37 2.11
C CYS A 516 -16.03 -30.09 0.81
N GLY A 517 -16.59 -30.52 -0.32
CA GLY A 517 -16.05 -30.24 -1.65
C GLY A 517 -16.77 -29.07 -2.31
N MET A 518 -16.06 -28.25 -3.05
CA MET A 518 -16.64 -27.21 -3.91
C MET A 518 -16.72 -27.75 -5.35
N ILE A 519 -17.92 -28.08 -5.81
CA ILE A 519 -18.16 -28.62 -7.16
C ILE A 519 -18.28 -27.47 -8.15
N LYS A 520 -17.57 -27.58 -9.27
CA LYS A 520 -17.51 -26.60 -10.35
C LYS A 520 -18.50 -26.94 -11.49
N ASP A 521 -18.98 -25.91 -12.14
CA ASP A 521 -19.68 -26.02 -13.42
C ASP A 521 -18.71 -26.11 -14.61
N GLU A 522 -19.23 -26.18 -15.83
CA GLU A 522 -18.45 -26.21 -17.08
C GLU A 522 -17.58 -24.95 -17.29
N HIS A 523 -17.89 -23.86 -16.59
CA HIS A 523 -17.17 -22.60 -16.61
C HIS A 523 -16.20 -22.42 -15.44
N HIS A 524 -15.89 -23.49 -14.71
CA HIS A 524 -15.02 -23.49 -13.52
C HIS A 524 -15.51 -22.63 -12.33
N ARG A 525 -16.82 -22.36 -12.23
CA ARG A 525 -17.43 -21.64 -11.11
C ARG A 525 -18.04 -22.63 -10.12
N THR A 526 -18.01 -22.31 -8.84
CA THR A 526 -18.65 -23.11 -7.80
C THR A 526 -20.15 -23.23 -8.11
N ARG A 527 -20.68 -24.44 -8.23
CA ARG A 527 -22.09 -24.72 -8.50
C ARG A 527 -22.82 -25.29 -7.29
N ALA A 528 -22.14 -26.15 -6.57
CA ALA A 528 -22.69 -26.90 -5.46
C ALA A 528 -21.62 -27.23 -4.41
N LEU A 529 -22.05 -27.52 -3.20
CA LEU A 529 -21.23 -28.16 -2.19
C LEU A 529 -21.44 -29.67 -2.20
N LEU A 530 -20.35 -30.41 -2.04
CA LEU A 530 -20.37 -31.84 -1.77
C LEU A 530 -20.22 -32.05 -0.26
N VAL A 531 -21.26 -32.59 0.35
CA VAL A 531 -21.33 -32.89 1.79
C VAL A 531 -21.83 -34.33 1.93
N ASP A 532 -21.14 -35.17 2.71
CA ASP A 532 -21.50 -36.58 2.92
C ASP A 532 -21.83 -37.33 1.61
N ASN A 533 -20.99 -37.11 0.58
CA ASN A 533 -21.17 -37.66 -0.78
C ASN A 533 -22.45 -37.24 -1.55
N GLN A 534 -23.20 -36.26 -1.05
CA GLN A 534 -24.37 -35.68 -1.70
C GLN A 534 -24.08 -34.24 -2.18
N GLU A 535 -24.65 -33.90 -3.34
CA GLU A 535 -24.52 -32.54 -3.88
C GLU A 535 -25.64 -31.65 -3.36
N TYR A 536 -25.25 -30.53 -2.74
CA TYR A 536 -26.17 -29.49 -2.31
C TYR A 536 -26.02 -28.27 -3.26
N PRO A 537 -27.00 -28.01 -4.12
CA PRO A 537 -26.95 -26.88 -5.04
C PRO A 537 -27.02 -25.56 -4.25
N LEU A 538 -26.20 -24.59 -4.69
CA LEU A 538 -26.13 -23.27 -4.08
C LEU A 538 -26.81 -22.23 -4.99
N SER A 539 -27.58 -21.34 -4.38
CA SER A 539 -28.12 -20.19 -5.10
C SER A 539 -27.01 -19.14 -5.31
N GLU A 540 -26.79 -18.70 -6.54
CA GLU A 540 -25.83 -17.62 -6.85
C GLU A 540 -26.10 -16.32 -6.08
N ARG A 541 -27.33 -16.12 -5.63
CA ARG A 541 -27.75 -14.94 -4.85
C ARG A 541 -27.44 -15.07 -3.36
N SER A 542 -27.17 -16.28 -2.84
CA SER A 542 -26.90 -16.50 -1.43
C SER A 542 -25.57 -15.89 -1.00
N GLU A 543 -25.48 -15.48 0.25
CA GLU A 543 -24.23 -14.97 0.81
C GLU A 543 -23.20 -16.08 1.03
N CYS A 544 -23.65 -17.33 1.25
CA CYS A 544 -22.80 -18.52 1.28
C CYS A 544 -22.08 -18.73 -0.08
N PHE A 545 -22.82 -18.71 -1.19
CA PHE A 545 -22.23 -18.82 -2.53
C PHE A 545 -21.14 -17.78 -2.76
N LYS A 546 -21.39 -16.51 -2.40
CA LYS A 546 -20.41 -15.42 -2.54
C LYS A 546 -19.19 -15.62 -1.64
N LEU A 547 -19.36 -16.19 -0.46
CA LEU A 547 -18.25 -16.52 0.44
C LEU A 547 -17.39 -17.65 -0.15
N LEU A 548 -18.01 -18.72 -0.62
CA LEU A 548 -17.32 -19.87 -1.23
C LEU A 548 -16.57 -19.48 -2.50
N THR A 549 -17.18 -18.67 -3.37
CA THR A 549 -16.51 -18.14 -4.56
C THR A 549 -15.28 -17.33 -4.19
N ARG A 550 -15.36 -16.45 -3.18
CA ARG A 550 -14.19 -15.70 -2.70
C ARG A 550 -13.09 -16.61 -2.13
N ILE A 551 -13.45 -17.66 -1.39
CA ILE A 551 -12.49 -18.64 -0.85
C ILE A 551 -11.80 -19.37 -1.99
N GLN A 552 -12.55 -19.79 -3.01
CA GLN A 552 -12.03 -20.49 -4.19
C GLN A 552 -11.10 -19.58 -5.00
N ASP A 553 -11.53 -18.37 -5.32
CA ASP A 553 -10.70 -17.41 -6.05
C ASP A 553 -9.40 -17.11 -5.31
N GLU A 554 -9.47 -17.00 -3.99
CA GLU A 554 -8.30 -16.67 -3.15
C GLU A 554 -7.30 -17.83 -3.07
N VAL A 555 -7.76 -19.09 -2.93
CA VAL A 555 -6.84 -20.23 -2.90
C VAL A 555 -6.14 -20.40 -4.25
N HIS A 556 -6.85 -20.22 -5.36
CA HIS A 556 -6.27 -20.21 -6.71
C HIS A 556 -5.29 -19.04 -6.90
N ARG A 557 -5.68 -17.82 -6.53
CA ARG A 557 -4.82 -16.64 -6.62
C ARG A 557 -3.51 -16.84 -5.86
N PHE A 558 -3.60 -17.43 -4.66
CA PHE A 558 -2.44 -17.70 -3.81
C PHE A 558 -1.52 -18.75 -4.41
N ALA A 559 -2.09 -19.81 -5.00
CA ALA A 559 -1.35 -20.85 -5.73
C ALA A 559 -0.59 -20.28 -6.94
N ILE A 560 -1.27 -19.54 -7.82
CA ILE A 560 -0.68 -18.90 -9.01
C ILE A 560 0.45 -17.93 -8.64
N THR A 561 0.26 -17.13 -7.60
CA THR A 561 1.26 -16.17 -7.14
C THR A 561 2.55 -16.89 -6.70
N TYR A 562 2.42 -18.05 -6.07
CA TYR A 562 3.58 -18.85 -5.67
C TYR A 562 4.32 -19.44 -6.86
N HIS A 563 3.60 -19.98 -7.84
CA HIS A 563 4.21 -20.48 -9.09
C HIS A 563 5.01 -19.39 -9.81
N ARG A 564 4.44 -18.18 -9.95
CA ARG A 564 5.16 -17.05 -10.55
C ARG A 564 6.45 -16.72 -9.80
N SER A 565 6.41 -16.75 -8.46
CA SER A 565 7.58 -16.53 -7.61
C SER A 565 8.65 -17.63 -7.77
N LEU A 566 8.26 -18.90 -7.90
CA LEU A 566 9.18 -20.01 -8.12
C LEU A 566 9.80 -19.95 -9.51
N ARG A 567 8.98 -19.76 -10.57
CA ARG A 567 9.48 -19.59 -11.95
C ARG A 567 10.45 -18.43 -12.06
N GLY A 568 10.13 -17.28 -11.44
CA GLY A 568 11.04 -16.14 -11.38
C GLY A 568 12.38 -16.51 -10.74
N LYS A 569 12.38 -17.28 -9.65
CA LYS A 569 13.61 -17.73 -8.99
C LYS A 569 14.38 -18.75 -9.85
N GLU A 570 13.71 -19.66 -10.52
CA GLU A 570 14.34 -20.64 -11.41
C GLU A 570 14.89 -20.03 -12.69
N GLN A 571 14.17 -19.09 -13.32
CA GLN A 571 14.68 -18.33 -14.45
C GLN A 571 15.91 -17.49 -14.08
N ILE A 572 15.89 -16.86 -12.92
CA ILE A 572 17.04 -16.11 -12.40
C ILE A 572 18.20 -17.07 -12.12
N HIS A 573 17.92 -18.23 -11.56
CA HIS A 573 18.91 -19.27 -11.28
C HIS A 573 19.58 -19.75 -12.57
N SER A 574 18.80 -20.11 -13.58
CA SER A 574 19.29 -20.57 -14.88
C SER A 574 20.11 -19.49 -15.60
N LEU A 575 19.60 -18.25 -15.71
CA LEU A 575 20.29 -17.17 -16.41
C LEU A 575 21.64 -16.77 -15.80
N LEU A 576 21.78 -16.81 -14.49
CA LEU A 576 23.06 -16.51 -13.84
C LEU A 576 24.04 -17.70 -13.89
N GLU A 577 23.58 -18.93 -14.13
CA GLU A 577 24.43 -20.11 -14.36
C GLU A 577 25.09 -20.08 -15.75
N ASP A 578 24.46 -19.43 -16.71
CA ASP A 578 25.00 -19.26 -18.06
C ASP A 578 26.19 -18.28 -18.12
N ILE A 579 26.43 -17.53 -17.03
CA ILE A 579 27.53 -16.56 -16.98
C ILE A 579 28.84 -17.26 -16.53
N PRO A 580 29.88 -17.26 -17.36
CA PRO A 580 31.16 -17.88 -17.02
C PRO A 580 31.75 -17.32 -15.72
N GLY A 581 32.06 -18.21 -14.77
CA GLY A 581 32.66 -17.83 -13.49
C GLY A 581 31.66 -17.47 -12.39
N ILE A 582 30.34 -17.53 -12.63
CA ILE A 582 29.29 -17.29 -11.61
C ILE A 582 28.78 -18.63 -11.07
N GLY A 583 29.48 -19.15 -10.06
CA GLY A 583 29.05 -20.32 -9.33
C GLY A 583 28.01 -20.01 -8.22
N PRO A 584 27.54 -21.04 -7.48
CA PRO A 584 26.47 -20.92 -6.48
C PRO A 584 26.73 -19.85 -5.41
N VAL A 585 27.97 -19.67 -4.99
CA VAL A 585 28.36 -18.70 -3.96
C VAL A 585 28.22 -17.26 -4.47
N ARG A 586 28.79 -16.97 -5.66
CA ARG A 586 28.74 -15.65 -6.30
C ARG A 586 27.32 -15.26 -6.67
N ARG A 587 26.53 -16.19 -7.20
CA ARG A 587 25.12 -16.02 -7.50
C ARG A 587 24.33 -15.63 -6.26
N LYS A 588 24.52 -16.34 -5.13
CA LYS A 588 23.85 -16.00 -3.87
C LYS A 588 24.22 -14.61 -3.37
N ALA A 589 25.47 -14.19 -3.55
CA ALA A 589 25.95 -12.86 -3.18
C ALA A 589 25.29 -11.77 -4.06
N LEU A 590 25.26 -11.96 -5.39
CA LEU A 590 24.59 -11.05 -6.33
C LEU A 590 23.11 -10.90 -6.00
N MET A 591 22.39 -12.00 -5.81
CA MET A 591 20.96 -11.97 -5.49
C MET A 591 20.67 -11.33 -4.12
N ARG A 592 21.55 -11.50 -3.16
CA ARG A 592 21.40 -10.88 -1.84
C ARG A 592 21.53 -9.34 -1.91
N LYS A 593 22.42 -8.84 -2.76
CA LYS A 593 22.67 -7.39 -2.90
C LYS A 593 21.63 -6.71 -3.80
N PHE A 594 21.34 -7.28 -4.97
CA PHE A 594 20.53 -6.61 -6.01
C PHE A 594 19.07 -7.06 -6.06
N ARG A 595 18.70 -8.12 -5.33
CA ARG A 595 17.33 -8.65 -5.14
C ARG A 595 16.64 -9.17 -6.42
N ASN A 596 16.93 -8.64 -7.61
CA ASN A 596 16.34 -9.05 -8.90
C ASN A 596 17.35 -8.93 -10.04
N LEU A 597 17.00 -9.49 -11.22
CA LEU A 597 17.86 -9.44 -12.43
C LEU A 597 18.04 -8.04 -12.98
N GLU A 598 16.98 -7.20 -12.91
CA GLU A 598 17.06 -5.81 -13.39
C GLU A 598 18.07 -5.01 -12.59
N GLY A 599 18.13 -5.22 -11.27
CA GLY A 599 19.15 -4.60 -10.43
C GLY A 599 20.57 -5.07 -10.74
N ILE A 600 20.75 -6.36 -11.11
CA ILE A 600 22.06 -6.88 -11.54
C ILE A 600 22.44 -6.34 -12.92
N ALA A 601 21.48 -6.26 -13.85
CA ALA A 601 21.67 -5.73 -15.19
C ALA A 601 21.98 -4.22 -15.22
N ALA A 602 21.45 -3.47 -14.26
CA ALA A 602 21.70 -2.04 -14.11
C ALA A 602 22.93 -1.69 -13.24
N ALA A 603 23.58 -2.71 -12.64
CA ALA A 603 24.71 -2.51 -11.75
C ALA A 603 25.98 -2.06 -12.49
N VAL A 604 26.75 -1.16 -11.89
CA VAL A 604 28.07 -0.77 -12.38
C VAL A 604 29.16 -1.70 -11.85
N LEU A 605 30.33 -1.67 -12.47
CA LEU A 605 31.44 -2.56 -12.12
C LEU A 605 31.80 -2.51 -10.62
N GLU A 606 31.83 -1.32 -10.04
CA GLU A 606 32.13 -1.09 -8.62
C GLU A 606 31.15 -1.77 -7.69
N ASP A 607 29.87 -1.72 -8.04
CA ASP A 607 28.80 -2.37 -7.30
C ASP A 607 28.91 -3.90 -7.32
N LEU A 608 29.29 -4.47 -8.47
CA LEU A 608 29.51 -5.91 -8.61
C LEU A 608 30.74 -6.37 -7.83
N LEU A 609 31.83 -5.62 -7.89
CA LEU A 609 33.06 -5.91 -7.15
C LEU A 609 32.89 -5.88 -5.63
N SER A 610 31.95 -5.08 -5.12
CA SER A 610 31.65 -5.03 -3.69
C SER A 610 30.84 -6.24 -3.17
N CYS A 611 30.42 -7.16 -4.04
CA CYS A 611 29.75 -8.39 -3.64
C CYS A 611 30.75 -9.43 -3.13
N PRO A 612 30.47 -10.12 -2.03
CA PRO A 612 31.37 -11.16 -1.49
C PRO A 612 31.70 -12.24 -2.53
N GLY A 613 32.99 -12.49 -2.74
CA GLY A 613 33.49 -13.52 -3.65
C GLY A 613 33.54 -13.13 -5.14
N MET A 614 33.15 -11.91 -5.50
CA MET A 614 33.30 -11.39 -6.87
C MET A 614 34.72 -10.84 -7.07
N ASP A 615 35.24 -11.09 -8.26
CA ASP A 615 36.49 -10.52 -8.78
C ASP A 615 36.23 -9.74 -10.07
N GLU A 616 37.25 -9.04 -10.57
CA GLU A 616 37.11 -8.22 -11.76
C GLU A 616 36.70 -9.03 -13.01
N LYS A 617 37.21 -10.25 -13.14
CA LYS A 617 36.90 -11.13 -14.28
C LYS A 617 35.43 -11.55 -14.25
N SER A 618 34.92 -11.98 -13.12
CA SER A 618 33.50 -12.40 -12.98
C SER A 618 32.54 -11.20 -13.05
N SER A 619 32.94 -10.04 -12.54
CA SER A 619 32.12 -8.82 -12.60
C SER A 619 31.99 -8.33 -14.06
N ARG A 620 33.07 -8.33 -14.83
CA ARG A 620 33.05 -8.02 -16.28
C ARG A 620 32.24 -9.04 -17.08
N ALA A 621 32.29 -10.33 -16.71
CA ALA A 621 31.47 -11.36 -17.37
C ALA A 621 29.96 -11.09 -17.16
N VAL A 622 29.55 -10.66 -15.97
CA VAL A 622 28.16 -10.27 -15.70
C VAL A 622 27.73 -9.08 -16.57
N LEU A 623 28.52 -7.99 -16.61
CA LEU A 623 28.21 -6.82 -17.44
C LEU A 623 28.07 -7.18 -18.91
N HIS A 624 29.05 -7.89 -19.46
CA HIS A 624 29.06 -8.30 -20.87
C HIS A 624 27.87 -9.22 -21.23
N PHE A 625 27.45 -10.09 -20.32
CA PHE A 625 26.29 -10.96 -20.53
C PHE A 625 25.01 -10.12 -20.69
N PHE A 626 24.75 -9.17 -19.79
CA PHE A 626 23.56 -8.34 -19.86
C PHE A 626 23.59 -7.32 -20.99
N GLU A 627 24.75 -6.77 -21.35
CA GLU A 627 24.90 -5.89 -22.53
C GLU A 627 24.57 -6.62 -23.83
N ASN A 628 25.07 -7.84 -24.00
CA ASN A 628 24.78 -8.65 -25.20
C ASN A 628 23.30 -9.02 -25.29
N ARG A 629 22.69 -9.34 -24.17
CA ARG A 629 21.26 -9.65 -24.09
C ARG A 629 20.39 -8.44 -24.48
N ASN A 630 20.68 -7.27 -23.95
CA ASN A 630 19.96 -6.03 -24.31
C ASN A 630 20.07 -5.72 -25.81
N ARG A 631 21.25 -5.94 -26.43
CA ARG A 631 21.44 -5.79 -27.87
C ARG A 631 20.65 -6.80 -28.70
N MET A 632 20.46 -8.02 -28.21
CA MET A 632 19.63 -9.04 -28.88
C MET A 632 18.13 -8.72 -28.78
N GLU A 633 17.68 -8.22 -27.64
CA GLU A 633 16.29 -7.80 -27.43
C GLU A 633 15.92 -6.54 -28.25
N GLU A 634 16.88 -5.64 -28.49
CA GLU A 634 16.70 -4.48 -29.37
C GLU A 634 16.65 -4.84 -30.85
N LYS A 635 17.32 -5.92 -31.27
CA LYS A 635 17.27 -6.42 -32.67
C LYS A 635 16.01 -7.19 -33.02
N ASN A 636 15.29 -7.70 -31.99
CA ASN A 636 14.03 -8.45 -32.16
C ASN A 636 12.77 -7.60 -31.95
N LYS A 637 12.92 -6.32 -31.68
CA LYS A 637 11.86 -5.28 -31.68
C LYS A 637 11.94 -4.43 -32.95
#